data_51fd577271432fa70ee4bc4ee66ed1da
#
_entry.id   51fd577271432fa70ee4bc4ee66ed1da
#
_cell.length_a   1.000
_cell.length_b   1.000
_cell.length_c   1.000
_cell.angle_alpha   90.00
_cell.angle_beta   90.00
_cell.angle_gamma   90.00
#
_symmetry.space_group_name_H-M   'P 1'
#
loop_
_entity.id
_entity.type
_entity.pdbx_description
1 polymer ?
#
loop_
_entity_poly.entity_id
_entity_poly.type
_entity_poly.pdbx_seq_one_letter_code
_entity_poly.pdbx_strand_id
1 'polypeptide(L)'
;MIKHTHGHALVKAVPGSGKTTTLIMRVTNLLKQGVEPQSILILMYNKAAQLSFKKKLQTSADKYNLSAIPDVRTFHSYALELVKEGQRLNLITYKELVEQGSPKYQQLLRECYFYGNEIESSFVENNEIEKLELNISNWRLEELTPNDLNQDPNYKDIDKKDKRAYKKYCELLEQYKLRTFDDILSEAVQLIRSNKFSVPVLKQVIVDEYQDVNYIQNELVKGLTQPVTNVMVVGDVNQCIYEWRGSRPDFIEGIFERDFKNTKIFNLSCTFRYGHQLSYVANSVISKNKDSNSSFCISHPKNKSTEVSIHQGLNLLKLLEHSEKENKFSSTAIIARSNADLIEPEIVLQLLNLPYRVKSSQQKLISRPEISLLTLLMCLAVDGDLSRIKPTANFQWLIRNFIKQLDFRLPKGMLNELTLAISKNKDNIFNIIKEKVDIKQEQNRKIFKSLKEINSSSSCSNMASALYKVFNEKGLFLNISESSILRRESNDQIRGISFMQQLLNTFEITVNDLLDILINPTEHDENKIRYDLTTMHGSKGLEWDNVILIGLEDKAYPGTNNEPTIPKELDFIRTKSNDDLKEERRLFYVAITRAIQHLHLIVPTDKTLDHWNKNVWSSTPKKETNATRFVFEMDLVISRSLVEKIKDPKTKIELTPRSKRYLDALSL
;
A
#
# COMPACT_ATOMS: atom_id res chain seq x y z
N MET A 1 6.00 30.66 8.47
CA MET A 1 5.05 30.01 7.57
C MET A 1 3.65 30.62 7.65
N ILE A 2 2.92 30.62 8.78
CA ILE A 2 1.53 31.13 8.88
C ILE A 2 1.39 32.57 8.39
N LYS A 3 2.34 33.46 8.75
CA LYS A 3 2.36 34.88 8.38
C LYS A 3 3.00 35.16 7.01
N HIS A 4 3.45 34.14 6.27
CA HIS A 4 4.03 34.33 4.93
C HIS A 4 2.91 34.58 3.93
N THR A 5 2.86 35.75 3.32
CA THR A 5 1.76 36.21 2.47
C THR A 5 2.17 36.36 1.02
N HIS A 6 3.43 36.61 0.73
CA HIS A 6 3.93 36.91 -0.60
C HIS A 6 5.09 36.03 -1.01
N GLY A 7 5.16 35.67 -2.27
CA GLY A 7 6.16 34.78 -2.85
C GLY A 7 5.87 33.30 -2.65
N HIS A 8 6.63 32.47 -3.36
CA HIS A 8 6.49 31.01 -3.28
C HIS A 8 7.10 30.47 -1.97
N ALA A 9 6.63 29.33 -1.52
CA ALA A 9 7.12 28.71 -0.29
C ALA A 9 7.18 27.19 -0.39
N LEU A 10 8.29 26.62 0.05
CA LEU A 10 8.48 25.20 0.24
C LEU A 10 8.55 24.88 1.74
N VAL A 11 7.69 24.02 2.23
CA VAL A 11 7.65 23.61 3.64
C VAL A 11 8.11 22.16 3.75
N LYS A 12 9.32 21.96 4.24
CA LYS A 12 9.88 20.65 4.56
C LYS A 12 9.42 20.26 5.96
N ALA A 13 8.68 19.19 6.08
CA ALA A 13 8.02 18.79 7.31
C ALA A 13 8.42 17.37 7.71
N VAL A 14 8.27 17.02 9.00
CA VAL A 14 8.44 15.66 9.52
C VAL A 14 7.08 15.07 9.94
N PRO A 15 6.98 13.74 10.14
CA PRO A 15 5.75 13.13 10.61
C PRO A 15 5.28 13.73 11.94
N GLY A 16 3.99 14.01 12.08
CA GLY A 16 3.44 14.58 13.32
C GLY A 16 3.83 16.04 13.60
N SER A 17 4.42 16.76 12.64
CA SER A 17 4.82 18.17 12.82
C SER A 17 3.65 19.17 12.75
N GLY A 18 2.41 18.69 12.60
CA GLY A 18 1.24 19.53 12.50
C GLY A 18 1.09 20.21 11.14
N LYS A 19 1.58 19.62 10.05
CA LYS A 19 1.44 20.13 8.66
C LYS A 19 0.03 20.66 8.38
N THR A 20 -0.96 19.80 8.50
CA THR A 20 -2.37 20.14 8.23
C THR A 20 -2.88 21.28 9.10
N THR A 21 -2.57 21.25 10.40
CA THR A 21 -2.96 22.32 11.34
C THR A 21 -2.35 23.65 10.96
N THR A 22 -1.07 23.65 10.61
CA THR A 22 -0.34 24.86 10.21
C THR A 22 -0.88 25.42 8.88
N LEU A 23 -1.24 24.55 7.93
CA LEU A 23 -1.91 24.97 6.68
C LEU A 23 -3.29 25.60 6.95
N ILE A 24 -4.10 24.98 7.81
CA ILE A 24 -5.40 25.54 8.19
C ILE A 24 -5.23 26.92 8.83
N MET A 25 -4.29 27.06 9.77
CA MET A 25 -3.99 28.35 10.39
C MET A 25 -3.54 29.40 9.36
N ARG A 26 -2.74 29.00 8.36
CA ARG A 26 -2.34 29.89 7.27
C ARG A 26 -3.54 30.35 6.44
N VAL A 27 -4.37 29.41 6.00
CA VAL A 27 -5.58 29.73 5.21
C VAL A 27 -6.49 30.67 6.01
N THR A 28 -6.73 30.34 7.27
CA THR A 28 -7.52 31.19 8.18
C THR A 28 -6.91 32.61 8.29
N ASN A 29 -5.58 32.73 8.36
CA ASN A 29 -4.90 34.03 8.42
C ASN A 29 -5.05 34.83 7.12
N LEU A 30 -4.96 34.15 5.95
CA LEU A 30 -5.18 34.80 4.63
C LEU A 30 -6.61 35.35 4.52
N LEU A 31 -7.61 34.57 4.92
CA LEU A 31 -9.01 35.00 4.92
C LEU A 31 -9.26 36.20 5.85
N LYS A 32 -8.65 36.20 7.04
CA LYS A 32 -8.69 37.35 7.97
C LYS A 32 -8.06 38.62 7.42
N GLN A 33 -7.08 38.46 6.52
CA GLN A 33 -6.43 39.60 5.83
C GLN A 33 -7.21 40.07 4.60
N GLY A 34 -8.40 39.53 4.35
CA GLY A 34 -9.28 39.92 3.23
C GLY A 34 -8.92 39.27 1.90
N VAL A 35 -8.16 38.17 1.91
CA VAL A 35 -7.96 37.40 0.67
C VAL A 35 -9.28 36.64 0.36
N GLU A 36 -9.83 36.88 -0.81
CA GLU A 36 -11.09 36.29 -1.24
C GLU A 36 -11.00 34.75 -1.30
N PRO A 37 -11.96 33.99 -0.72
CA PRO A 37 -11.93 32.54 -0.70
C PRO A 37 -11.78 31.90 -2.08
N GLN A 38 -12.47 32.43 -3.10
CA GLN A 38 -12.42 31.93 -4.47
C GLN A 38 -11.08 32.15 -5.17
N SER A 39 -10.21 33.00 -4.62
CA SER A 39 -8.85 33.21 -5.12
C SER A 39 -7.80 32.28 -4.47
N ILE A 40 -8.24 31.38 -3.59
CA ILE A 40 -7.40 30.39 -2.91
C ILE A 40 -7.81 28.99 -3.35
N LEU A 41 -6.86 28.22 -3.91
CA LEU A 41 -7.04 26.82 -4.26
C LEU A 41 -6.15 25.95 -3.36
N ILE A 42 -6.74 24.90 -2.79
CA ILE A 42 -6.04 23.91 -1.98
C ILE A 42 -6.12 22.55 -2.69
N LEU A 43 -4.96 22.02 -3.09
CA LEU A 43 -4.85 20.74 -3.77
C LEU A 43 -4.37 19.66 -2.79
N MET A 44 -5.10 18.56 -2.75
CA MET A 44 -4.88 17.42 -1.87
C MET A 44 -4.60 16.18 -2.71
N TYR A 45 -3.76 15.28 -2.20
CA TYR A 45 -3.40 14.07 -2.91
C TYR A 45 -4.57 13.09 -3.10
N ASN A 46 -5.42 12.91 -2.07
CA ASN A 46 -6.53 11.97 -2.12
C ASN A 46 -7.83 12.51 -1.50
N LYS A 47 -8.93 11.79 -1.78
CA LYS A 47 -10.27 12.18 -1.34
C LYS A 47 -10.45 12.20 0.18
N ALA A 48 -9.86 11.25 0.90
CA ALA A 48 -9.96 11.17 2.35
C ALA A 48 -9.27 12.37 3.02
N ALA A 49 -8.06 12.73 2.56
CA ALA A 49 -7.34 13.92 3.01
C ALA A 49 -8.13 15.20 2.72
N GLN A 50 -8.71 15.32 1.51
CA GLN A 50 -9.56 16.44 1.11
C GLN A 50 -10.73 16.63 2.08
N LEU A 51 -11.50 15.57 2.35
CA LEU A 51 -12.68 15.63 3.22
C LEU A 51 -12.29 15.99 4.66
N SER A 52 -11.22 15.38 5.19
CA SER A 52 -10.69 15.67 6.51
C SER A 52 -10.23 17.13 6.63
N PHE A 53 -9.47 17.61 5.65
CA PHE A 53 -8.98 18.98 5.60
C PHE A 53 -10.14 19.98 5.54
N LYS A 54 -11.11 19.75 4.64
CA LYS A 54 -12.29 20.61 4.47
C LYS A 54 -13.10 20.71 5.77
N LYS A 55 -13.34 19.58 6.47
CA LYS A 55 -14.03 19.57 7.75
C LYS A 55 -13.29 20.39 8.82
N LYS A 56 -11.98 20.20 8.96
CA LYS A 56 -11.17 20.96 9.93
C LYS A 56 -11.09 22.44 9.59
N LEU A 57 -11.01 22.78 8.30
CA LEU A 57 -11.01 24.16 7.84
C LEU A 57 -12.35 24.83 8.12
N GLN A 58 -13.49 24.15 7.89
CA GLN A 58 -14.82 24.63 8.22
C GLN A 58 -14.94 24.92 9.72
N THR A 59 -14.52 23.99 10.58
CA THR A 59 -14.49 24.20 12.04
C THR A 59 -13.66 25.45 12.43
N SER A 60 -12.53 25.67 11.74
CA SER A 60 -11.72 26.87 11.97
C SER A 60 -12.42 28.14 11.46
N ALA A 61 -13.08 28.07 10.31
CA ALA A 61 -13.82 29.20 9.75
C ALA A 61 -14.99 29.62 10.69
N ASP A 62 -15.75 28.65 11.18
CA ASP A 62 -16.84 28.87 12.12
C ASP A 62 -16.35 29.53 13.43
N LYS A 63 -15.23 29.04 13.97
CA LYS A 63 -14.58 29.62 15.18
C LYS A 63 -14.19 31.08 15.02
N TYR A 64 -13.86 31.51 13.81
CA TYR A 64 -13.40 32.87 13.53
C TYR A 64 -14.44 33.70 12.76
N ASN A 65 -15.68 33.24 12.63
CA ASN A 65 -16.79 33.90 11.94
C ASN A 65 -16.45 34.31 10.49
N LEU A 66 -15.76 33.42 9.75
CA LEU A 66 -15.44 33.63 8.34
C LEU A 66 -16.65 33.22 7.47
N SER A 67 -16.98 34.04 6.49
CA SER A 67 -18.19 33.87 5.65
C SER A 67 -18.16 32.68 4.70
N ALA A 68 -16.96 32.26 4.28
CA ALA A 68 -16.77 31.15 3.35
C ALA A 68 -15.36 30.53 3.52
N ILE A 69 -15.20 29.30 3.02
CA ILE A 69 -13.92 28.61 2.92
C ILE A 69 -13.47 28.52 1.46
N PRO A 70 -12.16 28.46 1.20
CA PRO A 70 -11.60 28.22 -0.13
C PRO A 70 -11.99 26.88 -0.73
N ASP A 71 -11.78 26.75 -2.05
CA ASP A 71 -11.94 25.49 -2.73
C ASP A 71 -10.84 24.49 -2.33
N VAL A 72 -11.26 23.31 -1.85
CA VAL A 72 -10.40 22.21 -1.44
C VAL A 72 -10.69 21.02 -2.35
N ARG A 73 -9.75 20.68 -3.21
CA ARG A 73 -9.90 19.67 -4.28
C ARG A 73 -8.80 18.63 -4.28
N THR A 74 -9.06 17.47 -4.88
CA THR A 74 -7.98 16.62 -5.37
C THR A 74 -7.52 17.10 -6.74
N PHE A 75 -6.28 16.77 -7.13
CA PHE A 75 -5.75 17.12 -8.45
C PHE A 75 -6.71 16.72 -9.58
N HIS A 76 -7.16 15.45 -9.57
CA HIS A 76 -8.08 14.95 -10.60
C HIS A 76 -9.43 15.63 -10.59
N SER A 77 -9.97 15.96 -9.41
CA SER A 77 -11.28 16.63 -9.35
C SER A 77 -11.23 18.07 -9.88
N TYR A 78 -10.09 18.76 -9.66
CA TYR A 78 -9.90 20.10 -10.20
C TYR A 78 -9.62 20.06 -11.71
N ALA A 79 -8.75 19.15 -12.15
CA ALA A 79 -8.49 18.94 -13.57
C ALA A 79 -9.77 18.61 -14.38
N LEU A 80 -10.63 17.73 -13.81
CA LEU A 80 -11.90 17.39 -14.43
C LEU A 80 -12.84 18.61 -14.59
N GLU A 81 -12.82 19.54 -13.64
CA GLU A 81 -13.59 20.80 -13.75
C GLU A 81 -13.07 21.66 -14.89
N LEU A 82 -11.75 21.81 -15.01
CA LEU A 82 -11.13 22.54 -16.14
C LEU A 82 -11.47 21.90 -17.47
N VAL A 83 -11.38 20.57 -17.57
CA VAL A 83 -11.72 19.82 -18.78
C VAL A 83 -13.21 20.01 -19.15
N LYS A 84 -14.12 19.94 -18.19
CA LYS A 84 -15.56 20.20 -18.42
C LYS A 84 -15.82 21.63 -18.92
N GLU A 85 -15.13 22.60 -18.37
CA GLU A 85 -15.23 23.98 -18.83
C GLU A 85 -14.65 24.13 -20.25
N GLY A 86 -13.50 23.48 -20.54
CA GLY A 86 -12.95 23.43 -21.89
C GLY A 86 -13.89 22.76 -22.89
N GLN A 87 -14.64 21.74 -22.50
CA GLN A 87 -15.68 21.11 -23.32
C GLN A 87 -16.85 22.06 -23.56
N ARG A 88 -17.32 22.78 -22.51
CA ARG A 88 -18.38 23.78 -22.63
C ARG A 88 -18.02 24.91 -23.62
N LEU A 89 -16.76 25.27 -23.65
CA LEU A 89 -16.20 26.26 -24.58
C LEU A 89 -15.83 25.70 -25.96
N ASN A 90 -16.10 24.42 -26.22
CA ASN A 90 -15.71 23.70 -27.45
C ASN A 90 -14.19 23.70 -27.74
N LEU A 91 -13.36 23.80 -26.70
CA LEU A 91 -11.90 23.74 -26.80
C LEU A 91 -11.37 22.30 -26.68
N ILE A 92 -12.12 21.41 -26.07
CA ILE A 92 -11.82 19.98 -25.89
C ILE A 92 -13.00 19.14 -26.39
N THR A 93 -12.71 18.08 -27.11
CA THR A 93 -13.70 17.10 -27.56
C THR A 93 -14.21 16.27 -26.37
N TYR A 94 -15.50 15.94 -26.37
CA TYR A 94 -16.06 15.02 -25.38
C TYR A 94 -15.47 13.62 -25.57
N LYS A 95 -15.02 13.03 -24.47
CA LYS A 95 -14.57 11.63 -24.39
C LYS A 95 -15.21 10.97 -23.18
N GLU A 96 -15.59 9.70 -23.33
CA GLU A 96 -16.14 8.87 -22.25
C GLU A 96 -15.01 8.46 -21.29
N LEU A 97 -15.26 8.58 -19.98
CA LEU A 97 -14.31 8.10 -18.97
C LEU A 97 -14.39 6.59 -18.86
N VAL A 98 -13.28 5.91 -19.06
CA VAL A 98 -13.11 4.48 -18.82
C VAL A 98 -12.32 4.27 -17.53
N GLU A 99 -12.91 3.53 -16.58
CA GLU A 99 -12.25 3.24 -15.32
C GLU A 99 -11.18 2.15 -15.50
N GLN A 100 -10.00 2.40 -14.97
CA GLN A 100 -8.93 1.40 -14.87
C GLN A 100 -9.45 0.18 -14.09
N GLY A 101 -9.13 -1.03 -14.60
CA GLY A 101 -9.65 -2.27 -14.02
C GLY A 101 -11.06 -2.67 -14.50
N SER A 102 -11.82 -1.79 -15.18
CA SER A 102 -13.10 -2.18 -15.77
C SER A 102 -12.93 -3.22 -16.90
N PRO A 103 -13.94 -4.06 -17.18
CA PRO A 103 -13.85 -5.05 -18.28
C PRO A 103 -13.53 -4.40 -19.63
N LYS A 104 -14.08 -3.20 -19.91
CA LYS A 104 -13.82 -2.44 -21.13
C LYS A 104 -12.35 -2.02 -21.23
N TYR A 105 -11.77 -1.55 -20.12
CA TYR A 105 -10.37 -1.16 -20.04
C TYR A 105 -9.42 -2.36 -20.19
N GLN A 106 -9.74 -3.49 -19.53
CA GLN A 106 -8.96 -4.72 -19.63
C GLN A 106 -8.97 -5.29 -21.06
N GLN A 107 -10.10 -5.21 -21.75
CA GLN A 107 -10.20 -5.62 -23.16
C GLN A 107 -9.32 -4.75 -24.04
N LEU A 108 -9.33 -3.43 -23.83
CA LEU A 108 -8.49 -2.48 -24.56
C LEU A 108 -7.00 -2.79 -24.36
N LEU A 109 -6.55 -3.03 -23.13
CA LEU A 109 -5.16 -3.39 -22.85
C LEU A 109 -4.75 -4.72 -23.53
N ARG A 110 -5.62 -5.72 -23.54
CA ARG A 110 -5.35 -6.99 -24.22
C ARG A 110 -5.19 -6.79 -25.73
N GLU A 111 -6.05 -5.98 -26.35
CA GLU A 111 -5.92 -5.64 -27.78
C GLU A 111 -4.59 -4.96 -28.06
N CYS A 112 -4.16 -4.04 -27.21
CA CYS A 112 -2.86 -3.37 -27.33
C CYS A 112 -1.70 -4.35 -27.18
N TYR A 113 -1.77 -5.26 -26.21
CA TYR A 113 -0.75 -6.26 -25.99
C TYR A 113 -0.60 -7.20 -27.19
N PHE A 114 -1.72 -7.73 -27.74
CA PHE A 114 -1.70 -8.58 -28.91
C PHE A 114 -1.11 -7.88 -30.13
N TYR A 115 -1.52 -6.64 -30.36
CA TYR A 115 -0.96 -5.82 -31.44
C TYR A 115 0.55 -5.58 -31.27
N GLY A 116 0.98 -5.24 -30.06
CA GLY A 116 2.39 -5.00 -29.74
C GLY A 116 3.28 -6.22 -29.97
N ASN A 117 2.79 -7.41 -29.62
CA ASN A 117 3.51 -8.69 -29.75
C ASN A 117 3.31 -9.37 -31.12
N GLU A 118 2.50 -8.80 -32.02
CA GLU A 118 2.21 -9.38 -33.35
C GLU A 118 1.64 -10.81 -33.27
N ILE A 119 0.76 -11.07 -32.27
CA ILE A 119 0.12 -12.36 -32.09
C ILE A 119 -1.39 -12.25 -32.25
N GLU A 120 -1.99 -13.26 -32.91
CA GLU A 120 -3.44 -13.42 -32.93
C GLU A 120 -3.90 -14.09 -31.63
N SER A 121 -4.95 -13.58 -31.02
CA SER A 121 -5.54 -13.94 -29.73
C SER A 121 -5.13 -15.33 -29.20
N SER A 122 -4.13 -15.39 -28.35
CA SER A 122 -3.71 -16.57 -27.62
C SER A 122 -3.90 -16.36 -26.12
N PHE A 123 -3.69 -17.39 -25.35
CA PHE A 123 -3.62 -17.25 -23.89
C PHE A 123 -2.43 -16.33 -23.55
N VAL A 124 -2.69 -15.23 -22.83
CA VAL A 124 -1.68 -14.29 -22.35
C VAL A 124 -1.66 -14.33 -20.84
N GLU A 125 -0.48 -14.45 -20.28
CA GLU A 125 -0.27 -14.27 -18.85
C GLU A 125 -0.66 -12.85 -18.45
N ASN A 126 -1.52 -12.73 -17.46
CA ASN A 126 -2.00 -11.43 -16.99
C ASN A 126 -0.86 -10.51 -16.53
N ASN A 127 0.25 -11.07 -16.06
CA ASN A 127 1.46 -10.34 -15.67
C ASN A 127 2.03 -9.43 -16.76
N GLU A 128 1.96 -9.88 -18.02
CA GLU A 128 2.47 -9.09 -19.16
C GLU A 128 1.57 -7.90 -19.45
N ILE A 129 0.26 -8.08 -19.30
CA ILE A 129 -0.72 -7.00 -19.51
C ILE A 129 -0.58 -5.93 -18.44
N GLU A 130 -0.32 -6.33 -17.20
CA GLU A 130 -0.12 -5.38 -16.10
C GLU A 130 1.18 -4.63 -16.19
N LYS A 131 2.25 -5.30 -16.61
CA LYS A 131 3.51 -4.62 -16.89
C LYS A 131 3.31 -3.57 -17.98
N LEU A 132 2.55 -3.90 -19.01
CA LEU A 132 2.19 -2.97 -20.06
C LEU A 132 1.33 -1.81 -19.52
N GLU A 133 0.32 -2.11 -18.70
CA GLU A 133 -0.53 -1.11 -18.04
C GLU A 133 0.30 -0.13 -17.21
N LEU A 134 1.20 -0.63 -16.37
CA LEU A 134 2.08 0.19 -15.54
C LEU A 134 2.99 1.07 -16.40
N ASN A 135 3.59 0.50 -17.45
CA ASN A 135 4.41 1.26 -18.37
C ASN A 135 3.62 2.37 -19.06
N ILE A 136 2.44 2.05 -19.60
CA ILE A 136 1.55 3.02 -20.24
C ILE A 136 1.17 4.14 -19.27
N SER A 137 0.75 3.80 -18.04
CA SER A 137 0.41 4.79 -17.03
C SER A 137 1.59 5.73 -16.74
N ASN A 138 2.78 5.20 -16.53
CA ASN A 138 3.97 6.00 -16.28
C ASN A 138 4.29 6.93 -17.47
N TRP A 139 4.23 6.44 -18.70
CA TRP A 139 4.47 7.28 -19.89
C TRP A 139 3.41 8.38 -20.04
N ARG A 140 2.16 8.08 -19.73
CA ARG A 140 1.07 9.08 -19.73
C ARG A 140 1.29 10.16 -18.66
N LEU A 141 1.69 9.74 -17.45
CA LEU A 141 1.96 10.66 -16.32
C LEU A 141 3.17 11.56 -16.57
N GLU A 142 4.11 11.14 -17.42
CA GLU A 142 5.25 11.93 -17.90
C GLU A 142 4.99 12.68 -19.22
N GLU A 143 3.76 12.66 -19.72
CA GLU A 143 3.33 13.26 -21.00
C GLU A 143 4.11 12.74 -22.22
N LEU A 144 4.70 11.55 -22.16
CA LEU A 144 5.42 10.97 -23.29
C LEU A 144 4.45 10.52 -24.37
N THR A 145 4.73 10.94 -25.60
CA THR A 145 4.01 10.44 -26.78
C THR A 145 4.70 9.18 -27.34
N PRO A 146 4.00 8.39 -28.18
CA PRO A 146 4.65 7.28 -28.89
C PRO A 146 5.87 7.72 -29.73
N ASN A 147 5.89 8.97 -30.20
CA ASN A 147 7.04 9.52 -30.95
C ASN A 147 8.23 9.80 -30.03
N ASP A 148 7.98 10.32 -28.81
CA ASP A 148 9.05 10.57 -27.85
C ASP A 148 9.74 9.25 -27.46
N LEU A 149 8.99 8.18 -27.22
CA LEU A 149 9.55 6.86 -26.92
C LEU A 149 10.40 6.28 -28.07
N ASN A 150 10.14 6.69 -29.31
CA ASN A 150 10.89 6.21 -30.46
C ASN A 150 12.12 7.06 -30.76
N GLN A 151 12.10 8.34 -30.49
CA GLN A 151 13.13 9.31 -30.93
C GLN A 151 14.11 9.69 -29.80
N ASP A 152 13.67 9.71 -28.55
CA ASP A 152 14.53 10.09 -27.42
C ASP A 152 15.48 8.94 -27.05
N PRO A 153 16.81 9.17 -27.04
CA PRO A 153 17.81 8.18 -26.65
C PRO A 153 17.63 7.60 -25.23
N ASN A 154 16.99 8.34 -24.33
CA ASN A 154 16.73 7.88 -22.98
C ASN A 154 15.75 6.69 -22.92
N TYR A 155 14.95 6.48 -23.96
CA TYR A 155 13.97 5.41 -24.07
C TYR A 155 14.35 4.32 -25.08
N LYS A 156 15.62 4.28 -25.53
CA LYS A 156 16.10 3.30 -26.52
C LYS A 156 15.99 1.85 -26.04
N ASP A 157 16.12 1.62 -24.73
CA ASP A 157 16.12 0.30 -24.12
C ASP A 157 14.69 -0.24 -23.86
N ILE A 158 13.65 0.55 -24.12
CA ILE A 158 12.27 0.09 -24.07
C ILE A 158 12.01 -0.88 -25.24
N ASP A 159 11.39 -2.02 -24.92
CA ASP A 159 11.06 -3.04 -25.90
C ASP A 159 10.18 -2.49 -27.03
N LYS A 160 10.51 -2.86 -28.26
CA LYS A 160 9.74 -2.43 -29.46
C LYS A 160 8.27 -2.86 -29.39
N LYS A 161 7.99 -4.02 -28.78
CA LYS A 161 6.62 -4.50 -28.57
C LYS A 161 5.80 -3.55 -27.69
N ASP A 162 6.40 -3.05 -26.60
CA ASP A 162 5.75 -2.14 -25.67
C ASP A 162 5.49 -0.77 -26.31
N LYS A 163 6.44 -0.28 -27.11
CA LYS A 163 6.26 0.95 -27.89
C LYS A 163 5.12 0.85 -28.92
N ARG A 164 5.00 -0.29 -29.61
CA ARG A 164 3.90 -0.55 -30.54
C ARG A 164 2.56 -0.65 -29.80
N ALA A 165 2.55 -1.36 -28.67
CA ALA A 165 1.35 -1.47 -27.83
C ALA A 165 0.88 -0.12 -27.32
N TYR A 166 1.78 0.75 -26.89
CA TYR A 166 1.45 2.11 -26.46
C TYR A 166 0.91 2.98 -27.60
N LYS A 167 1.51 2.89 -28.80
CA LYS A 167 0.97 3.57 -29.98
C LYS A 167 -0.48 3.14 -30.25
N LYS A 168 -0.72 1.82 -30.26
CA LYS A 168 -2.07 1.26 -30.45
C LYS A 168 -3.04 1.71 -29.37
N TYR A 169 -2.59 1.80 -28.12
CA TYR A 169 -3.38 2.31 -27.01
C TYR A 169 -3.85 3.74 -27.25
N CYS A 170 -2.96 4.63 -27.65
CA CYS A 170 -3.32 6.02 -27.96
C CYS A 170 -4.31 6.11 -29.14
N GLU A 171 -4.11 5.29 -30.18
CA GLU A 171 -5.02 5.22 -31.34
C GLU A 171 -6.42 4.74 -30.94
N LEU A 172 -6.54 3.71 -30.09
CA LEU A 172 -7.83 3.18 -29.64
C LEU A 172 -8.58 4.16 -28.74
N LEU A 173 -7.88 4.84 -27.83
CA LEU A 173 -8.50 5.87 -27.01
C LEU A 173 -9.11 6.99 -27.87
N GLU A 174 -8.40 7.42 -28.90
CA GLU A 174 -8.89 8.46 -29.81
C GLU A 174 -10.03 7.94 -30.69
N GLN A 175 -9.88 6.75 -31.27
CA GLN A 175 -10.89 6.09 -32.12
C GLN A 175 -12.23 5.91 -31.40
N TYR A 176 -12.19 5.43 -30.14
CA TYR A 176 -13.38 5.19 -29.35
C TYR A 176 -13.82 6.37 -28.50
N LYS A 177 -13.14 7.52 -28.64
CA LYS A 177 -13.38 8.72 -27.83
C LYS A 177 -13.40 8.43 -26.34
N LEU A 178 -12.38 7.69 -25.86
CA LEU A 178 -12.21 7.33 -24.46
C LEU A 178 -11.13 8.19 -23.81
N ARG A 179 -11.23 8.32 -22.48
CA ARG A 179 -10.19 8.87 -21.61
C ARG A 179 -10.08 8.06 -20.33
N THR A 180 -8.91 8.02 -19.73
CA THR A 180 -8.68 7.49 -18.39
C THR A 180 -8.58 8.61 -17.34
N PHE A 181 -8.40 8.25 -16.08
CA PHE A 181 -8.12 9.25 -15.05
C PHE A 181 -6.81 10.01 -15.28
N ASP A 182 -5.77 9.33 -15.80
CA ASP A 182 -4.49 9.96 -16.12
C ASP A 182 -4.64 10.97 -17.25
N ASP A 183 -5.49 10.69 -18.24
CA ASP A 183 -5.76 11.59 -19.36
C ASP A 183 -6.42 12.91 -18.94
N ILE A 184 -7.24 12.90 -17.87
CA ILE A 184 -7.88 14.12 -17.36
C ILE A 184 -6.85 15.17 -16.97
N LEU A 185 -5.76 14.74 -16.31
CA LEU A 185 -4.67 15.64 -15.91
C LEU A 185 -3.94 16.20 -17.14
N SER A 186 -3.59 15.33 -18.08
CA SER A 186 -2.92 15.73 -19.32
C SER A 186 -3.77 16.68 -20.16
N GLU A 187 -5.06 16.39 -20.33
CA GLU A 187 -5.98 17.26 -21.07
C GLU A 187 -6.13 18.63 -20.40
N ALA A 188 -6.20 18.69 -19.07
CA ALA A 188 -6.25 19.96 -18.34
C ALA A 188 -4.97 20.78 -18.53
N VAL A 189 -3.79 20.16 -18.47
CA VAL A 189 -2.50 20.83 -18.70
C VAL A 189 -2.39 21.33 -20.14
N GLN A 190 -2.76 20.51 -21.13
CA GLN A 190 -2.78 20.90 -22.53
C GLN A 190 -3.74 22.05 -22.81
N LEU A 191 -4.94 22.02 -22.18
CA LEU A 191 -5.91 23.12 -22.29
C LEU A 191 -5.31 24.43 -21.79
N ILE A 192 -4.66 24.43 -20.63
CA ILE A 192 -4.00 25.61 -20.08
C ILE A 192 -2.88 26.10 -21.03
N ARG A 193 -2.04 25.20 -21.50
CA ARG A 193 -0.92 25.52 -22.43
C ARG A 193 -1.39 26.03 -23.81
N SER A 194 -2.61 25.73 -24.20
CA SER A 194 -3.14 26.15 -25.50
C SER A 194 -3.30 27.69 -25.67
N ASN A 195 -3.23 28.45 -24.59
CA ASN A 195 -3.51 29.87 -24.50
C ASN A 195 -4.90 30.30 -25.01
N LYS A 196 -5.78 29.35 -25.30
CA LYS A 196 -7.18 29.59 -25.71
C LYS A 196 -8.15 29.52 -24.53
N PHE A 197 -7.67 29.06 -23.39
CA PHE A 197 -8.44 28.90 -22.15
C PHE A 197 -8.04 29.95 -21.13
N SER A 198 -9.03 30.66 -20.60
CA SER A 198 -8.78 31.62 -19.52
C SER A 198 -8.63 30.90 -18.18
N VAL A 199 -7.40 30.76 -17.71
CA VAL A 199 -7.10 30.16 -16.41
C VAL A 199 -7.67 31.04 -15.29
N PRO A 200 -8.38 30.49 -14.29
CA PRO A 200 -8.86 31.26 -13.14
C PRO A 200 -7.72 32.01 -12.45
N VAL A 201 -7.94 33.28 -12.10
CA VAL A 201 -6.94 34.10 -11.40
C VAL A 201 -6.89 33.68 -9.93
N LEU A 202 -5.84 32.97 -9.56
CA LEU A 202 -5.61 32.50 -8.19
C LEU A 202 -4.53 33.36 -7.51
N LYS A 203 -4.80 33.87 -6.32
CA LYS A 203 -3.80 34.57 -5.49
C LYS A 203 -2.95 33.57 -4.71
N GLN A 204 -3.51 32.43 -4.32
CA GLN A 204 -2.83 31.40 -3.54
C GLN A 204 -3.15 30.01 -4.09
N VAL A 205 -2.14 29.22 -4.34
CA VAL A 205 -2.23 27.77 -4.59
C VAL A 205 -1.46 27.05 -3.48
N ILE A 206 -2.13 26.17 -2.76
CA ILE A 206 -1.56 25.43 -1.64
C ILE A 206 -1.64 23.94 -1.98
N VAL A 207 -0.51 23.22 -1.89
CA VAL A 207 -0.44 21.79 -2.18
C VAL A 207 0.04 21.06 -0.93
N ASP A 208 -0.76 20.12 -0.43
CA ASP A 208 -0.35 19.22 0.67
C ASP A 208 0.17 17.89 0.13
N GLU A 209 1.04 17.23 0.90
CA GLU A 209 1.70 15.95 0.54
C GLU A 209 2.43 16.03 -0.81
N TYR A 210 3.16 17.13 -1.04
CA TYR A 210 3.82 17.39 -2.33
C TYR A 210 4.90 16.36 -2.71
N GLN A 211 5.42 15.58 -1.78
CA GLN A 211 6.31 14.46 -2.08
C GLN A 211 5.64 13.33 -2.88
N ASP A 212 4.32 13.30 -2.91
CA ASP A 212 3.56 12.28 -3.66
C ASP A 212 3.11 12.76 -5.05
N VAL A 213 3.44 14.00 -5.40
CA VAL A 213 3.10 14.62 -6.69
C VAL A 213 3.93 13.98 -7.80
N ASN A 214 3.30 13.69 -8.94
CA ASN A 214 3.96 13.26 -10.17
C ASN A 214 4.18 14.41 -11.13
N TYR A 215 4.85 14.14 -12.28
CA TYR A 215 5.21 15.16 -13.25
C TYR A 215 4.01 15.97 -13.74
N ILE A 216 2.95 15.32 -14.22
CA ILE A 216 1.77 16.02 -14.77
C ILE A 216 1.03 16.86 -13.73
N GLN A 217 1.01 16.43 -12.48
CA GLN A 217 0.43 17.20 -11.37
C GLN A 217 1.27 18.45 -11.07
N ASN A 218 2.59 18.35 -11.13
CA ASN A 218 3.48 19.51 -11.03
C ASN A 218 3.25 20.50 -12.19
N GLU A 219 3.13 19.98 -13.41
CA GLU A 219 2.84 20.81 -14.59
C GLU A 219 1.47 21.51 -14.47
N LEU A 220 0.46 20.86 -13.87
CA LEU A 220 -0.81 21.51 -13.57
C LEU A 220 -0.62 22.68 -12.59
N VAL A 221 0.14 22.50 -11.51
CA VAL A 221 0.44 23.60 -10.56
C VAL A 221 1.16 24.75 -11.26
N LYS A 222 2.13 24.46 -12.13
CA LYS A 222 2.84 25.48 -12.92
C LYS A 222 1.89 26.22 -13.84
N GLY A 223 1.03 25.50 -14.55
CA GLY A 223 0.05 26.09 -15.47
C GLY A 223 -0.99 26.99 -14.80
N LEU A 224 -1.31 26.70 -13.53
CA LEU A 224 -2.21 27.54 -12.71
C LEU A 224 -1.52 28.78 -12.12
N THR A 225 -0.18 28.85 -12.23
CA THR A 225 0.60 29.93 -11.62
C THR A 225 0.73 31.12 -12.55
N GLN A 226 0.14 32.24 -12.16
CA GLN A 226 0.25 33.52 -12.84
C GLN A 226 1.17 34.48 -12.03
N PRO A 227 1.58 35.64 -12.55
CA PRO A 227 2.48 36.56 -11.85
C PRO A 227 1.98 36.99 -10.46
N VAL A 228 0.66 36.97 -10.24
CA VAL A 228 0.04 37.32 -8.95
C VAL A 228 -0.13 36.12 -8.00
N THR A 229 0.15 34.92 -8.48
CA THR A 229 -0.08 33.67 -7.74
C THR A 229 1.11 33.35 -6.83
N ASN A 230 0.83 33.13 -5.58
CA ASN A 230 1.80 32.59 -4.63
C ASN A 230 1.52 31.08 -4.45
N VAL A 231 2.52 30.26 -4.68
CA VAL A 231 2.42 28.79 -4.52
C VAL A 231 3.10 28.40 -3.23
N MET A 232 2.40 27.63 -2.39
CA MET A 232 2.99 27.00 -1.21
C MET A 232 2.80 25.50 -1.29
N VAL A 233 3.89 24.76 -1.20
CA VAL A 233 3.87 23.31 -1.14
C VAL A 233 4.38 22.82 0.21
N VAL A 234 3.79 21.74 0.71
CA VAL A 234 4.15 21.12 1.99
C VAL A 234 4.33 19.62 1.79
N GLY A 235 5.41 19.08 2.31
CA GLY A 235 5.68 17.66 2.19
C GLY A 235 6.81 17.15 3.08
N ASP A 236 6.93 15.83 3.12
CA ASP A 236 8.01 15.10 3.78
C ASP A 236 8.64 14.14 2.79
N VAL A 237 9.83 14.44 2.32
CA VAL A 237 10.56 13.58 1.36
C VAL A 237 10.74 12.16 1.87
N ASN A 238 10.88 11.99 3.19
CA ASN A 238 11.03 10.68 3.81
C ASN A 238 9.71 9.86 3.83
N GLN A 239 8.59 10.46 3.45
CA GLN A 239 7.30 9.79 3.27
C GLN A 239 6.90 9.62 1.79
N CYS A 240 7.83 9.82 0.85
CA CYS A 240 7.64 9.48 -0.56
C CYS A 240 7.69 7.96 -0.72
N ILE A 241 6.51 7.32 -0.85
CA ILE A 241 6.34 5.87 -0.94
C ILE A 241 5.46 5.44 -2.12
N TYR A 242 5.27 6.32 -3.10
CA TYR A 242 4.49 6.10 -4.31
C TYR A 242 5.31 6.32 -5.58
N GLU A 243 6.65 6.06 -5.52
CA GLU A 243 7.54 6.20 -6.68
C GLU A 243 7.08 5.31 -7.85
N TRP A 244 6.54 4.13 -7.54
CA TRP A 244 5.93 3.24 -8.52
C TRP A 244 4.68 3.82 -9.25
N ARG A 245 4.11 4.92 -8.74
CA ARG A 245 3.05 5.73 -9.38
C ARG A 245 3.57 7.04 -9.98
N GLY A 246 4.86 7.15 -10.21
CA GLY A 246 5.49 8.33 -10.78
C GLY A 246 5.74 9.48 -9.80
N SER A 247 5.54 9.30 -8.49
CA SER A 247 5.97 10.29 -7.50
C SER A 247 7.48 10.31 -7.41
N ARG A 248 8.08 11.51 -7.24
CA ARG A 248 9.53 11.67 -7.24
C ARG A 248 9.97 12.56 -6.09
N PRO A 249 10.94 12.10 -5.26
CA PRO A 249 11.49 12.93 -4.17
C PRO A 249 12.08 14.26 -4.62
N ASP A 250 12.65 14.29 -5.81
CA ASP A 250 13.30 15.48 -6.39
C ASP A 250 12.34 16.65 -6.64
N PHE A 251 11.02 16.42 -6.73
CA PHE A 251 10.05 17.52 -6.77
C PHE A 251 10.15 18.42 -5.54
N ILE A 252 10.39 17.84 -4.37
CA ILE A 252 10.54 18.60 -3.11
C ILE A 252 12.01 18.97 -2.83
N GLU A 253 12.97 18.23 -3.40
CA GLU A 253 14.41 18.42 -3.12
C GLU A 253 15.12 19.39 -4.06
N GLY A 254 14.50 19.85 -5.14
CA GLY A 254 15.16 20.79 -6.04
C GLY A 254 14.29 21.32 -7.16
N ILE A 255 13.38 20.50 -7.72
CA ILE A 255 12.56 20.90 -8.87
C ILE A 255 11.67 22.10 -8.51
N PHE A 256 11.02 22.07 -7.33
CA PHE A 256 10.16 23.18 -6.92
C PHE A 256 10.91 24.51 -6.87
N GLU A 257 12.11 24.55 -6.27
CA GLU A 257 12.92 25.77 -6.18
C GLU A 257 13.43 26.25 -7.54
N ARG A 258 13.66 25.30 -8.47
CA ARG A 258 14.03 25.61 -9.85
C ARG A 258 12.86 26.24 -10.62
N ASP A 259 11.67 25.66 -10.49
CA ASP A 259 10.47 26.05 -11.26
C ASP A 259 9.79 27.30 -10.67
N PHE A 260 9.86 27.48 -9.36
CA PHE A 260 9.28 28.62 -8.64
C PHE A 260 10.38 29.48 -8.02
N LYS A 261 10.81 30.50 -8.74
CA LYS A 261 11.92 31.38 -8.33
C LYS A 261 11.61 32.14 -7.04
N ASN A 262 12.68 32.49 -6.29
CA ASN A 262 12.58 33.19 -5.02
C ASN A 262 11.75 32.47 -3.96
N THR A 263 11.74 31.14 -3.98
CA THR A 263 11.06 30.30 -3.01
C THR A 263 11.65 30.45 -1.63
N LYS A 264 10.81 30.70 -0.63
CA LYS A 264 11.20 30.69 0.80
C LYS A 264 11.01 29.28 1.37
N ILE A 265 12.08 28.76 1.98
CA ILE A 265 12.05 27.43 2.61
C ILE A 265 11.67 27.59 4.09
N PHE A 266 10.76 26.74 4.55
CA PHE A 266 10.38 26.59 5.95
C PHE A 266 10.58 25.16 6.41
N ASN A 267 11.14 24.96 7.61
CA ASN A 267 11.29 23.63 8.18
C ASN A 267 10.33 23.45 9.37
N LEU A 268 9.54 22.38 9.32
CA LEU A 268 8.72 21.91 10.43
C LEU A 268 9.38 20.63 10.99
N SER A 269 10.44 20.80 11.77
CA SER A 269 11.31 19.71 12.25
C SER A 269 10.88 19.13 13.59
N CYS A 270 9.87 19.70 14.25
CA CYS A 270 9.39 19.25 15.55
C CYS A 270 8.14 18.37 15.38
N THR A 271 8.20 17.13 15.90
CA THR A 271 7.02 16.25 15.96
C THR A 271 6.25 16.45 17.26
N PHE A 272 4.91 16.49 17.17
CA PHE A 272 3.98 16.51 18.30
C PHE A 272 3.28 15.16 18.52
N ARG A 273 3.70 14.11 17.80
CA ARG A 273 3.07 12.80 17.81
C ARG A 273 3.73 11.84 18.79
N TYR A 274 5.03 11.70 18.74
CA TYR A 274 5.78 10.67 19.46
C TYR A 274 6.99 11.26 20.23
N GLY A 275 7.45 10.48 21.22
CA GLY A 275 8.52 10.87 22.13
C GLY A 275 9.93 10.75 21.51
N HIS A 276 10.92 11.11 22.33
CA HIS A 276 12.32 11.23 21.91
C HIS A 276 12.93 9.93 21.40
N GLN A 277 12.58 8.76 22.01
CA GLN A 277 13.12 7.48 21.59
C GLN A 277 12.76 7.16 20.15
N LEU A 278 11.48 7.23 19.80
CA LEU A 278 11.03 6.95 18.44
C LEU A 278 11.52 8.00 17.45
N SER A 279 11.59 9.27 17.87
CA SER A 279 12.15 10.33 17.03
C SER A 279 13.60 10.05 16.64
N TYR A 280 14.42 9.63 17.60
CA TYR A 280 15.82 9.25 17.33
C TYR A 280 15.93 8.03 16.45
N VAL A 281 15.14 6.97 16.74
CA VAL A 281 15.08 5.74 15.95
C VAL A 281 14.70 6.03 14.48
N ALA A 282 13.67 6.84 14.27
CA ALA A 282 13.22 7.22 12.93
C ALA A 282 14.33 7.97 12.15
N ASN A 283 15.02 8.91 12.79
CA ASN A 283 16.19 9.57 12.19
C ASN A 283 17.32 8.59 11.88
N SER A 284 17.55 7.59 12.74
CA SER A 284 18.60 6.60 12.54
C SER A 284 18.35 5.75 11.30
N VAL A 285 17.14 5.24 11.14
CA VAL A 285 16.73 4.46 9.96
C VAL A 285 16.85 5.28 8.67
N ILE A 286 16.19 6.45 8.63
CA ILE A 286 16.09 7.21 7.37
C ILE A 286 17.42 7.81 6.91
N SER A 287 18.34 8.06 7.83
CA SER A 287 19.67 8.59 7.51
C SER A 287 20.54 7.64 6.69
N LYS A 288 20.15 6.37 6.55
CA LYS A 288 20.82 5.41 5.68
C LYS A 288 20.52 5.63 4.19
N ASN A 289 19.48 6.41 3.87
CA ASN A 289 19.26 6.95 2.55
C ASN A 289 20.15 8.19 2.38
N LYS A 290 21.36 8.00 1.84
CA LYS A 290 22.44 9.01 1.83
C LYS A 290 22.12 10.30 1.05
N ASP A 291 21.12 10.27 0.20
CA ASP A 291 20.84 11.35 -0.76
C ASP A 291 19.81 12.37 -0.24
N SER A 292 19.29 12.20 0.98
CA SER A 292 18.22 13.06 1.45
C SER A 292 18.77 14.29 2.24
N ASN A 293 18.53 15.48 1.75
CA ASN A 293 18.55 16.75 2.51
C ASN A 293 17.34 16.81 3.47
N SER A 294 17.00 15.67 4.09
CA SER A 294 15.79 15.51 4.89
C SER A 294 15.86 16.32 6.18
N SER A 295 14.72 16.86 6.59
CA SER A 295 14.57 17.51 7.88
C SER A 295 14.83 16.53 9.02
N PHE A 296 15.71 16.88 9.93
CA PHE A 296 16.00 16.12 11.13
C PHE A 296 14.80 16.23 12.10
N CYS A 297 14.21 15.13 12.51
CA CYS A 297 13.03 15.11 13.37
C CYS A 297 13.42 15.21 14.84
N ILE A 298 12.79 16.15 15.57
CA ILE A 298 12.97 16.35 17.01
C ILE A 298 11.61 16.19 17.68
N SER A 299 11.55 15.44 18.76
CA SER A 299 10.32 15.35 19.55
C SER A 299 10.08 16.63 20.35
N HIS A 300 8.82 17.08 20.41
CA HIS A 300 8.46 18.21 21.27
C HIS A 300 8.61 17.82 22.76
N PRO A 301 9.17 18.69 23.62
CA PRO A 301 9.43 18.36 25.03
C PRO A 301 8.20 17.92 25.84
N LYS A 302 6.99 18.33 25.43
CA LYS A 302 5.73 17.96 26.08
C LYS A 302 5.14 16.63 25.60
N ASN A 303 5.76 15.98 24.62
CA ASN A 303 5.29 14.68 24.18
C ASN A 303 5.48 13.63 25.27
N LYS A 304 4.53 12.71 25.37
CA LYS A 304 4.70 11.51 26.18
C LYS A 304 5.87 10.68 25.63
N SER A 305 6.48 9.87 26.50
CA SER A 305 7.48 8.90 26.05
C SER A 305 6.84 7.92 25.07
N THR A 306 7.56 7.59 24.01
CA THR A 306 7.19 6.49 23.13
C THR A 306 8.18 5.35 23.34
N GLU A 307 7.69 4.18 23.73
CA GLU A 307 8.51 3.01 23.93
C GLU A 307 8.64 2.19 22.63
N VAL A 308 9.85 1.72 22.35
CA VAL A 308 10.15 0.87 21.20
C VAL A 308 10.64 -0.49 21.69
N SER A 309 9.89 -1.54 21.38
CA SER A 309 10.13 -2.92 21.82
C SER A 309 10.28 -3.86 20.63
N ILE A 310 11.29 -4.73 20.66
CA ILE A 310 11.49 -5.82 19.70
C ILE A 310 11.18 -7.13 20.38
N HIS A 311 10.33 -7.93 19.75
CA HIS A 311 9.90 -9.25 20.19
C HIS A 311 10.44 -10.30 19.22
N GLN A 312 11.49 -11.02 19.62
CA GLN A 312 12.10 -12.07 18.80
C GLN A 312 11.40 -13.41 19.04
N GLY A 313 10.98 -14.07 17.96
CA GLY A 313 10.35 -15.39 18.03
C GLY A 313 9.02 -15.42 18.80
N LEU A 314 8.49 -14.28 19.21
CA LEU A 314 7.19 -14.17 19.83
C LEU A 314 6.11 -14.17 18.74
N ASN A 315 5.07 -14.98 18.91
CA ASN A 315 3.92 -14.91 18.02
C ASN A 315 2.93 -13.81 18.45
N LEU A 316 2.15 -13.34 17.51
CA LEU A 316 1.18 -12.26 17.73
C LEU A 316 0.13 -12.64 18.77
N LEU A 317 -0.33 -13.90 18.78
CA LEU A 317 -1.33 -14.41 19.74
C LEU A 317 -0.89 -14.15 21.18
N LYS A 318 0.34 -14.58 21.54
CA LYS A 318 0.88 -14.40 22.90
C LYS A 318 1.05 -12.93 23.29
N LEU A 319 1.44 -12.08 22.32
CA LEU A 319 1.55 -10.65 22.57
C LEU A 319 0.19 -10.03 22.88
N LEU A 320 -0.83 -10.38 22.10
CA LEU A 320 -2.20 -9.86 22.31
C LEU A 320 -2.81 -10.39 23.61
N GLU A 321 -2.69 -11.68 23.90
CA GLU A 321 -3.18 -12.26 25.18
C GLU A 321 -2.57 -11.57 26.40
N HIS A 322 -1.26 -11.32 26.37
CA HIS A 322 -0.59 -10.62 27.47
C HIS A 322 -1.08 -9.18 27.60
N SER A 323 -1.20 -8.48 26.49
CA SER A 323 -1.61 -7.06 26.46
C SER A 323 -3.07 -6.86 26.87
N GLU A 324 -3.97 -7.80 26.52
CA GLU A 324 -5.37 -7.75 26.94
C GLU A 324 -5.51 -7.98 28.46
N LYS A 325 -4.73 -8.90 29.03
CA LYS A 325 -4.72 -9.11 30.50
C LYS A 325 -4.32 -7.85 31.28
N GLU A 326 -3.47 -7.02 30.69
CA GLU A 326 -2.96 -5.79 31.30
C GLU A 326 -3.74 -4.52 30.89
N ASN A 327 -4.78 -4.66 30.08
CA ASN A 327 -5.57 -3.53 29.50
C ASN A 327 -4.70 -2.44 28.86
N LYS A 328 -3.58 -2.83 28.23
CA LYS A 328 -2.58 -1.89 27.69
C LYS A 328 -2.97 -1.30 26.35
N PHE A 329 -3.78 -1.99 25.55
CA PHE A 329 -4.07 -1.59 24.17
C PHE A 329 -5.41 -0.84 24.06
N SER A 330 -5.36 0.46 23.82
CA SER A 330 -6.53 1.31 23.54
C SER A 330 -6.80 1.42 22.06
N SER A 331 -6.03 2.23 21.35
CA SER A 331 -6.08 2.38 19.89
C SER A 331 -4.85 1.69 19.31
N THR A 332 -5.03 0.56 18.64
CA THR A 332 -3.92 -0.29 18.20
C THR A 332 -4.02 -0.57 16.70
N ALA A 333 -2.91 -0.40 15.97
CA ALA A 333 -2.80 -0.90 14.62
C ALA A 333 -1.86 -2.10 14.55
N ILE A 334 -2.27 -3.13 13.82
CA ILE A 334 -1.38 -4.19 13.36
C ILE A 334 -1.08 -3.90 11.89
N ILE A 335 0.19 -3.66 11.60
CA ILE A 335 0.65 -3.19 10.29
C ILE A 335 1.59 -4.22 9.70
N ALA A 336 1.32 -4.60 8.45
CA ALA A 336 2.14 -5.53 7.68
C ALA A 336 2.56 -4.94 6.33
N ARG A 337 3.52 -5.59 5.66
CA ARG A 337 3.97 -5.13 4.33
C ARG A 337 2.92 -5.38 3.26
N SER A 338 2.23 -6.50 3.29
CA SER A 338 1.24 -6.91 2.31
C SER A 338 -0.11 -7.29 2.95
N ASN A 339 -1.15 -7.41 2.12
CA ASN A 339 -2.46 -7.89 2.59
C ASN A 339 -2.43 -9.38 2.97
N ALA A 340 -1.55 -10.17 2.38
CA ALA A 340 -1.38 -11.57 2.75
C ALA A 340 -0.88 -11.72 4.18
N ASP A 341 0.05 -10.87 4.60
CA ASP A 341 0.58 -10.88 5.96
C ASP A 341 -0.47 -10.46 7.01
N LEU A 342 -1.61 -9.90 6.60
CA LEU A 342 -2.73 -9.54 7.48
C LEU A 342 -3.70 -10.72 7.75
N ILE A 343 -3.55 -11.85 7.08
CA ILE A 343 -4.39 -13.05 7.28
C ILE A 343 -4.19 -13.58 8.71
N GLU A 344 -2.94 -13.69 9.15
CA GLU A 344 -2.61 -14.13 10.51
C GLU A 344 -3.28 -13.27 11.58
N PRO A 345 -3.05 -11.95 11.63
CA PRO A 345 -3.69 -11.11 12.64
C PRO A 345 -5.21 -11.17 12.59
N GLU A 346 -5.80 -11.29 11.42
CA GLU A 346 -7.25 -11.37 11.29
C GLU A 346 -7.79 -12.65 11.95
N ILE A 347 -7.15 -13.80 11.73
CA ILE A 347 -7.50 -15.07 12.37
C ILE A 347 -7.23 -15.03 13.88
N VAL A 348 -6.09 -14.48 14.31
CA VAL A 348 -5.74 -14.37 15.73
C VAL A 348 -6.75 -13.49 16.49
N LEU A 349 -7.16 -12.36 15.92
CA LEU A 349 -8.16 -11.49 16.53
C LEU A 349 -9.53 -12.15 16.60
N GLN A 350 -9.92 -12.94 15.61
CA GLN A 350 -11.14 -13.77 15.64
C GLN A 350 -11.07 -14.83 16.74
N LEU A 351 -9.95 -15.54 16.88
CA LEU A 351 -9.73 -16.53 17.93
C LEU A 351 -9.88 -15.93 19.33
N LEU A 352 -9.34 -14.73 19.54
CA LEU A 352 -9.42 -14.01 20.80
C LEU A 352 -10.75 -13.26 20.98
N ASN A 353 -11.65 -13.31 20.00
CA ASN A 353 -12.90 -12.53 19.96
C ASN A 353 -12.67 -11.02 20.22
N LEU A 354 -11.59 -10.47 19.66
CA LEU A 354 -11.21 -9.08 19.79
C LEU A 354 -11.78 -8.24 18.64
N PRO A 355 -12.43 -7.08 18.95
CA PRO A 355 -13.04 -6.24 17.91
C PRO A 355 -11.98 -5.57 17.00
N TYR A 356 -12.05 -5.84 15.70
CA TYR A 356 -11.12 -5.30 14.72
C TYR A 356 -11.81 -4.81 13.44
N ARG A 357 -11.05 -4.07 12.64
CA ARG A 357 -11.43 -3.60 11.33
C ARG A 357 -10.24 -3.69 10.37
N VAL A 358 -10.48 -4.18 9.15
CA VAL A 358 -9.47 -4.17 8.07
C VAL A 358 -9.63 -2.91 7.24
N LYS A 359 -8.62 -2.02 7.26
CA LYS A 359 -8.61 -0.75 6.51
C LYS A 359 -8.10 -0.88 5.09
N SER A 360 -7.21 -1.83 4.83
CA SER A 360 -6.59 -2.02 3.52
C SER A 360 -7.44 -2.85 2.54
N SER A 361 -8.45 -3.57 3.03
CA SER A 361 -9.35 -4.39 2.23
C SER A 361 -10.73 -4.43 2.87
N GLN A 362 -11.78 -4.33 2.06
CA GLN A 362 -13.17 -4.55 2.53
C GLN A 362 -13.63 -6.00 2.31
N GLN A 363 -12.76 -6.87 1.79
CA GLN A 363 -13.10 -8.27 1.51
C GLN A 363 -13.03 -9.10 2.80
N LYS A 364 -14.07 -9.88 3.07
CA LYS A 364 -14.05 -10.90 4.14
C LYS A 364 -12.99 -11.95 3.82
N LEU A 365 -12.40 -12.59 4.83
CA LEU A 365 -11.38 -13.64 4.66
C LEU A 365 -11.78 -14.70 3.63
N ILE A 366 -12.96 -15.27 3.77
CA ILE A 366 -13.46 -16.30 2.86
C ILE A 366 -13.63 -15.83 1.40
N SER A 367 -13.72 -14.51 1.17
CA SER A 367 -13.83 -13.95 -0.18
C SER A 367 -12.48 -13.79 -0.88
N ARG A 368 -11.38 -14.04 -0.19
CA ARG A 368 -10.04 -14.09 -0.79
C ARG A 368 -9.88 -15.44 -1.52
N PRO A 369 -9.45 -15.45 -2.78
CA PRO A 369 -9.40 -16.68 -3.58
C PRO A 369 -8.64 -17.83 -2.91
N GLU A 370 -7.47 -17.53 -2.34
CA GLU A 370 -6.61 -18.52 -1.66
C GLU A 370 -7.26 -19.06 -0.39
N ILE A 371 -7.92 -18.22 0.39
CA ILE A 371 -8.62 -18.63 1.61
C ILE A 371 -9.85 -19.45 1.25
N SER A 372 -10.60 -19.05 0.23
CA SER A 372 -11.78 -19.79 -0.24
C SER A 372 -11.41 -21.20 -0.69
N LEU A 373 -10.31 -21.34 -1.44
CA LEU A 373 -9.81 -22.65 -1.89
C LEU A 373 -9.49 -23.54 -0.68
N LEU A 374 -8.71 -23.05 0.26
CA LEU A 374 -8.34 -23.79 1.47
C LEU A 374 -9.55 -24.15 2.33
N THR A 375 -10.46 -23.21 2.53
CA THR A 375 -11.69 -23.46 3.31
C THR A 375 -12.53 -24.59 2.69
N LEU A 376 -12.71 -24.57 1.36
CA LEU A 376 -13.45 -25.61 0.66
C LEU A 376 -12.74 -26.98 0.72
N LEU A 377 -11.41 -27.00 0.59
CA LEU A 377 -10.63 -28.22 0.75
C LEU A 377 -10.71 -28.78 2.18
N MET A 378 -10.69 -27.90 3.20
CA MET A 378 -10.86 -28.33 4.60
C MET A 378 -12.27 -28.84 4.87
N CYS A 379 -13.31 -28.24 4.31
CA CYS A 379 -14.69 -28.79 4.40
C CYS A 379 -14.77 -30.20 3.80
N LEU A 380 -14.18 -30.39 2.60
CA LEU A 380 -14.12 -31.71 1.98
C LEU A 380 -13.35 -32.73 2.82
N ALA A 381 -12.31 -32.30 3.52
CA ALA A 381 -11.51 -33.17 4.39
C ALA A 381 -12.25 -33.59 5.67
N VAL A 382 -12.99 -32.67 6.29
CA VAL A 382 -13.65 -32.89 7.58
C VAL A 382 -15.04 -33.51 7.39
N ASP A 383 -15.85 -32.92 6.51
CA ASP A 383 -17.26 -33.26 6.37
C ASP A 383 -17.50 -34.19 5.16
N GLY A 384 -16.55 -34.30 4.24
CA GLY A 384 -16.69 -35.06 2.99
C GLY A 384 -17.49 -34.34 1.91
N ASP A 385 -18.02 -33.17 2.22
CA ASP A 385 -18.88 -32.37 1.35
C ASP A 385 -18.75 -30.85 1.65
N LEU A 386 -19.62 -30.04 1.09
CA LEU A 386 -19.66 -28.59 1.27
C LEU A 386 -20.91 -28.11 2.06
N SER A 387 -21.57 -29.00 2.81
CA SER A 387 -22.83 -28.72 3.53
C SER A 387 -22.68 -27.59 4.56
N ARG A 388 -21.53 -27.50 5.20
CA ARG A 388 -21.19 -26.48 6.21
C ARG A 388 -21.28 -25.04 5.66
N ILE A 389 -21.03 -24.83 4.36
CA ILE A 389 -21.06 -23.50 3.77
C ILE A 389 -22.50 -23.09 3.45
N LYS A 390 -22.95 -22.00 4.09
CA LYS A 390 -24.29 -21.46 3.85
C LYS A 390 -24.39 -20.86 2.43
N PRO A 391 -25.51 -21.08 1.71
CA PRO A 391 -25.73 -20.48 0.40
C PRO A 391 -25.98 -18.97 0.55
N THR A 392 -24.93 -18.17 0.46
CA THR A 392 -24.96 -16.72 0.40
C THR A 392 -24.96 -16.22 -1.04
N ALA A 393 -25.17 -14.93 -1.27
CA ALA A 393 -25.09 -14.34 -2.62
C ALA A 393 -23.74 -14.63 -3.33
N ASN A 394 -22.67 -14.83 -2.56
CA ASN A 394 -21.32 -15.11 -3.08
C ASN A 394 -21.03 -16.63 -3.24
N PHE A 395 -21.94 -17.52 -2.88
CA PHE A 395 -21.66 -18.95 -2.86
C PHE A 395 -21.29 -19.50 -4.24
N GLN A 396 -21.99 -19.10 -5.29
CA GLN A 396 -21.66 -19.52 -6.65
C GLN A 396 -20.27 -19.02 -7.08
N TRP A 397 -19.89 -17.82 -6.66
CA TRP A 397 -18.56 -17.29 -6.91
C TRP A 397 -17.48 -18.13 -6.20
N LEU A 398 -17.70 -18.52 -4.94
CA LEU A 398 -16.80 -19.41 -4.20
C LEU A 398 -16.58 -20.73 -4.92
N ILE A 399 -17.66 -21.41 -5.32
CA ILE A 399 -17.59 -22.68 -6.06
C ILE A 399 -16.92 -22.50 -7.41
N ARG A 400 -17.24 -21.45 -8.15
CA ARG A 400 -16.63 -21.16 -9.45
C ARG A 400 -15.12 -20.96 -9.31
N ASN A 401 -14.71 -20.16 -8.32
CA ASN A 401 -13.30 -19.88 -8.04
C ASN A 401 -12.56 -21.17 -7.63
N PHE A 402 -13.16 -21.98 -6.78
CA PHE A 402 -12.63 -23.29 -6.39
C PHE A 402 -12.36 -24.20 -7.58
N ILE A 403 -13.36 -24.39 -8.44
CA ILE A 403 -13.22 -25.25 -9.64
C ILE A 403 -12.14 -24.71 -10.58
N LYS A 404 -12.11 -23.38 -10.75
CA LYS A 404 -11.10 -22.71 -11.60
C LYS A 404 -9.69 -22.91 -11.06
N GLN A 405 -9.48 -22.79 -9.75
CA GLN A 405 -8.17 -22.96 -9.13
C GLN A 405 -7.69 -24.42 -9.11
N LEU A 406 -8.60 -25.38 -9.11
CA LEU A 406 -8.25 -26.80 -9.25
C LEU A 406 -7.73 -27.15 -10.65
N ASP A 407 -7.93 -26.29 -11.63
CA ASP A 407 -7.44 -26.41 -13.00
C ASP A 407 -7.85 -27.70 -13.72
N PHE A 408 -9.13 -28.10 -13.54
CA PHE A 408 -9.69 -29.14 -14.39
C PHE A 408 -9.68 -28.68 -15.85
N ARG A 409 -9.23 -29.55 -16.76
CA ARG A 409 -9.38 -29.35 -18.21
C ARG A 409 -10.84 -29.56 -18.60
N LEU A 410 -11.56 -28.43 -18.68
CA LEU A 410 -13.00 -28.44 -18.96
C LEU A 410 -13.30 -27.94 -20.38
N PRO A 411 -14.24 -28.53 -21.08
CA PRO A 411 -14.77 -27.97 -22.32
C PRO A 411 -15.39 -26.60 -22.12
N LYS A 412 -15.48 -25.83 -23.21
CA LYS A 412 -16.08 -24.47 -23.17
C LYS A 412 -17.50 -24.52 -22.60
N GLY A 413 -17.80 -23.71 -21.62
CA GLY A 413 -19.11 -23.65 -20.94
C GLY A 413 -19.26 -24.59 -19.74
N MET A 414 -18.51 -25.67 -19.64
CA MET A 414 -18.61 -26.69 -18.58
C MET A 414 -18.35 -26.11 -17.18
N LEU A 415 -17.47 -25.09 -17.04
CA LEU A 415 -17.22 -24.42 -15.76
C LEU A 415 -18.50 -23.85 -15.14
N ASN A 416 -19.38 -23.24 -15.95
CA ASN A 416 -20.64 -22.68 -15.46
C ASN A 416 -21.62 -23.79 -15.07
N GLU A 417 -21.71 -24.85 -15.88
CA GLU A 417 -22.58 -26.00 -15.59
C GLU A 417 -22.16 -26.72 -14.31
N LEU A 418 -20.87 -26.95 -14.14
CA LEU A 418 -20.31 -27.60 -12.96
C LEU A 418 -20.53 -26.71 -11.70
N THR A 419 -20.30 -25.41 -11.81
CA THR A 419 -20.59 -24.45 -10.74
C THR A 419 -22.04 -24.51 -10.30
N LEU A 420 -23.00 -24.49 -11.25
CA LEU A 420 -24.43 -24.54 -10.95
C LEU A 420 -24.83 -25.88 -10.33
N ALA A 421 -24.30 -26.99 -10.84
CA ALA A 421 -24.61 -28.34 -10.34
C ALA A 421 -24.16 -28.52 -8.90
N ILE A 422 -22.92 -28.12 -8.57
CA ILE A 422 -22.38 -28.21 -7.21
C ILE A 422 -23.12 -27.22 -6.28
N SER A 423 -23.43 -26.00 -6.75
CA SER A 423 -24.16 -25.01 -5.95
C SER A 423 -25.58 -25.48 -5.58
N LYS A 424 -26.22 -26.30 -6.40
CA LYS A 424 -27.54 -26.89 -6.14
C LYS A 424 -27.48 -28.08 -5.20
N ASN A 425 -26.44 -28.89 -5.27
CA ASN A 425 -26.30 -30.14 -4.53
C ASN A 425 -24.86 -30.25 -3.96
N LYS A 426 -24.57 -29.44 -2.98
CA LYS A 426 -23.26 -29.30 -2.35
C LYS A 426 -22.80 -30.53 -1.57
N ASP A 427 -23.75 -31.37 -1.16
CA ASP A 427 -23.50 -32.61 -0.40
C ASP A 427 -23.02 -33.76 -1.32
N ASN A 428 -23.08 -33.58 -2.62
CA ASN A 428 -22.77 -34.64 -3.61
C ASN A 428 -21.66 -34.24 -4.59
N ILE A 429 -20.74 -33.40 -4.18
CA ILE A 429 -19.70 -32.79 -5.02
C ILE A 429 -18.86 -33.83 -5.79
N PHE A 430 -18.45 -34.93 -5.14
CA PHE A 430 -17.60 -35.95 -5.76
C PHE A 430 -18.31 -36.69 -6.89
N ASN A 431 -19.60 -37.00 -6.75
CA ASN A 431 -20.37 -37.65 -7.81
C ASN A 431 -20.62 -36.68 -8.97
N ILE A 432 -20.92 -35.41 -8.67
CA ILE A 432 -21.09 -34.37 -9.71
C ILE A 432 -19.81 -34.19 -10.52
N ILE A 433 -18.64 -34.14 -9.87
CA ILE A 433 -17.35 -34.06 -10.57
C ILE A 433 -17.15 -35.32 -11.42
N LYS A 434 -17.38 -36.50 -10.86
CA LYS A 434 -17.22 -37.78 -11.58
C LYS A 434 -18.10 -37.91 -12.82
N GLU A 435 -19.32 -37.37 -12.76
CA GLU A 435 -20.31 -37.44 -13.87
C GLU A 435 -20.01 -36.40 -14.95
N LYS A 436 -19.59 -35.20 -14.58
CA LYS A 436 -19.47 -34.05 -15.48
C LYS A 436 -18.05 -33.79 -15.99
N VAL A 437 -17.04 -34.22 -15.26
CA VAL A 437 -15.62 -34.02 -15.64
C VAL A 437 -15.06 -35.27 -16.25
N ASP A 438 -14.42 -35.18 -17.41
CA ASP A 438 -13.75 -36.32 -18.02
C ASP A 438 -12.53 -36.76 -17.21
N ILE A 439 -12.77 -37.63 -16.24
CA ILE A 439 -11.73 -38.21 -15.38
C ILE A 439 -10.81 -39.22 -16.05
N LYS A 440 -11.04 -39.54 -17.36
CA LYS A 440 -10.13 -40.36 -18.16
C LYS A 440 -8.90 -39.56 -18.58
N GLN A 441 -9.02 -38.24 -18.70
CA GLN A 441 -7.88 -37.36 -18.90
C GLN A 441 -6.96 -37.42 -17.69
N GLU A 442 -5.66 -37.53 -17.94
CA GLU A 442 -4.65 -37.75 -16.88
C GLU A 442 -4.67 -36.65 -15.84
N GLN A 443 -4.72 -35.38 -16.26
CA GLN A 443 -4.74 -34.23 -15.35
C GLN A 443 -5.99 -34.24 -14.45
N ASN A 444 -7.18 -34.39 -15.05
CA ASN A 444 -8.44 -34.44 -14.31
C ASN A 444 -8.48 -35.61 -13.32
N ARG A 445 -7.93 -36.76 -13.72
CA ARG A 445 -7.82 -37.95 -12.86
C ARG A 445 -6.90 -37.70 -11.67
N LYS A 446 -5.75 -37.03 -11.87
CA LYS A 446 -4.80 -36.67 -10.79
C LYS A 446 -5.47 -35.75 -9.79
N ILE A 447 -6.16 -34.71 -10.26
CA ILE A 447 -6.87 -33.74 -9.39
C ILE A 447 -7.96 -34.45 -8.59
N PHE A 448 -8.81 -35.21 -9.25
CA PHE A 448 -9.91 -35.95 -8.60
C PHE A 448 -9.40 -36.93 -7.54
N LYS A 449 -8.32 -37.68 -7.84
CA LYS A 449 -7.66 -38.59 -6.89
C LYS A 449 -7.17 -37.82 -5.67
N SER A 450 -6.55 -36.67 -5.83
CA SER A 450 -6.04 -35.83 -4.75
C SER A 450 -7.15 -35.28 -3.86
N LEU A 451 -8.29 -34.86 -4.45
CA LEU A 451 -9.46 -34.45 -3.67
C LEU A 451 -10.02 -35.59 -2.80
N LYS A 452 -9.98 -36.84 -3.30
CA LYS A 452 -10.35 -38.01 -2.52
C LYS A 452 -9.37 -38.34 -1.41
N GLU A 453 -8.07 -38.15 -1.63
CA GLU A 453 -7.02 -38.37 -0.62
C GLU A 453 -7.18 -37.36 0.53
N ILE A 454 -7.54 -36.12 0.24
CA ILE A 454 -7.85 -35.09 1.26
C ILE A 454 -9.04 -35.53 2.12
N ASN A 455 -10.11 -36.02 1.49
CA ASN A 455 -11.31 -36.51 2.19
C ASN A 455 -11.06 -37.70 3.14
N SER A 456 -9.94 -38.39 3.02
CA SER A 456 -9.55 -39.48 3.91
C SER A 456 -8.66 -39.07 5.08
N SER A 457 -8.28 -37.79 5.19
CA SER A 457 -7.32 -37.28 6.16
C SER A 457 -8.02 -36.86 7.47
N SER A 458 -7.79 -37.59 8.56
CA SER A 458 -8.54 -37.44 9.83
C SER A 458 -7.84 -36.57 10.89
N SER A 459 -6.59 -36.13 10.70
CA SER A 459 -5.84 -35.31 11.68
C SER A 459 -5.31 -34.01 11.11
N CYS A 460 -5.16 -32.96 11.93
CA CYS A 460 -4.66 -31.66 11.51
C CYS A 460 -3.27 -31.71 10.86
N SER A 461 -2.34 -32.50 11.40
CA SER A 461 -0.99 -32.67 10.82
C SER A 461 -1.03 -33.39 9.49
N ASN A 462 -1.90 -34.40 9.37
CA ASN A 462 -2.10 -35.12 8.10
C ASN A 462 -2.78 -34.24 7.06
N MET A 463 -3.68 -33.38 7.48
CA MET A 463 -4.35 -32.42 6.59
C MET A 463 -3.38 -31.37 6.07
N ALA A 464 -2.53 -30.78 6.92
CA ALA A 464 -1.51 -29.83 6.49
C ALA A 464 -0.56 -30.48 5.47
N SER A 465 -0.14 -31.74 5.71
CA SER A 465 0.67 -32.53 4.77
C SER A 465 -0.06 -32.85 3.48
N ALA A 466 -1.34 -33.21 3.54
CA ALA A 466 -2.15 -33.51 2.38
C ALA A 466 -2.40 -32.27 1.52
N LEU A 467 -2.71 -31.13 2.14
CA LEU A 467 -2.85 -29.82 1.48
C LEU A 467 -1.54 -29.41 0.80
N TYR A 468 -0.42 -29.50 1.51
CA TYR A 468 0.90 -29.21 0.95
C TYR A 468 1.23 -30.08 -0.26
N LYS A 469 0.94 -31.38 -0.16
CA LYS A 469 1.12 -32.34 -1.25
C LYS A 469 0.26 -32.00 -2.46
N VAL A 470 -1.01 -31.65 -2.25
CA VAL A 470 -1.90 -31.21 -3.34
C VAL A 470 -1.40 -29.95 -4.00
N PHE A 471 -0.94 -28.96 -3.23
CA PHE A 471 -0.43 -27.71 -3.79
C PHE A 471 0.90 -27.87 -4.52
N ASN A 472 1.82 -28.65 -3.98
CA ASN A 472 3.17 -28.81 -4.56
C ASN A 472 3.21 -29.82 -5.71
N GLU A 473 2.66 -31.03 -5.51
CA GLU A 473 2.73 -32.11 -6.50
C GLU A 473 1.81 -31.87 -7.73
N LYS A 474 0.79 -31.02 -7.59
CA LYS A 474 -0.17 -30.75 -8.68
C LYS A 474 0.08 -29.44 -9.41
N GLY A 475 1.12 -28.73 -9.05
CA GLY A 475 1.40 -27.41 -9.64
C GLY A 475 0.34 -26.35 -9.32
N LEU A 476 -0.47 -26.53 -8.26
CA LEU A 476 -1.49 -25.53 -7.88
C LEU A 476 -0.87 -24.20 -7.54
N PHE A 477 0.32 -24.19 -6.95
CA PHE A 477 1.08 -22.95 -6.76
C PHE A 477 1.45 -22.29 -8.10
N LEU A 478 1.83 -23.10 -9.09
CA LEU A 478 2.12 -22.62 -10.44
C LEU A 478 0.86 -22.05 -11.09
N ASN A 479 -0.26 -22.76 -11.00
CA ASN A 479 -1.54 -22.31 -11.53
C ASN A 479 -2.05 -21.04 -10.87
N ILE A 480 -1.85 -20.88 -9.56
CA ILE A 480 -2.16 -19.62 -8.86
C ILE A 480 -1.26 -18.52 -9.40
N SER A 481 0.03 -18.78 -9.62
CA SER A 481 0.95 -17.80 -10.17
C SER A 481 0.59 -17.38 -11.59
N GLU A 482 0.10 -18.30 -12.41
CA GLU A 482 -0.31 -18.06 -13.81
C GLU A 482 -1.71 -17.47 -13.94
N SER A 483 -2.62 -17.79 -13.00
CA SER A 483 -4.02 -17.34 -13.05
C SER A 483 -4.27 -15.97 -12.47
N SER A 484 -3.33 -15.46 -11.68
CA SER A 484 -3.46 -14.15 -11.03
C SER A 484 -3.14 -13.02 -11.99
N ILE A 485 -3.93 -11.98 -11.92
CA ILE A 485 -3.79 -10.80 -12.77
C ILE A 485 -2.49 -10.04 -12.43
N LEU A 486 -2.07 -10.03 -11.18
CA LEU A 486 -0.89 -9.36 -10.66
C LEU A 486 0.09 -10.39 -10.08
N ARG A 487 1.36 -10.33 -10.50
CA ARG A 487 2.42 -11.14 -9.89
C ARG A 487 2.51 -10.92 -8.37
N ARG A 488 2.24 -9.70 -7.93
CA ARG A 488 2.14 -9.35 -6.53
C ARG A 488 0.97 -10.06 -5.85
N GLU A 489 -0.20 -10.13 -6.49
CA GLU A 489 -1.36 -10.87 -5.98
C GLU A 489 -1.09 -12.36 -5.90
N SER A 490 -0.41 -12.96 -6.90
CA SER A 490 -0.05 -14.38 -6.84
C SER A 490 0.91 -14.68 -5.69
N ASN A 491 1.91 -13.84 -5.46
CA ASN A 491 2.81 -13.98 -4.33
C ASN A 491 2.08 -13.84 -2.99
N ASP A 492 1.14 -12.90 -2.90
CA ASP A 492 0.31 -12.73 -1.71
C ASP A 492 -0.59 -13.93 -1.47
N GLN A 493 -1.18 -14.52 -2.52
CA GLN A 493 -1.98 -15.75 -2.43
C GLN A 493 -1.14 -16.95 -1.95
N ILE A 494 0.04 -17.16 -2.53
CA ILE A 494 0.95 -18.24 -2.14
C ILE A 494 1.40 -18.07 -0.68
N ARG A 495 1.72 -16.85 -0.25
CA ARG A 495 2.03 -16.54 1.15
C ARG A 495 0.86 -16.84 2.07
N GLY A 496 -0.36 -16.43 1.70
CA GLY A 496 -1.57 -16.72 2.46
C GLY A 496 -1.77 -18.23 2.68
N ILE A 497 -1.58 -19.02 1.62
CA ILE A 497 -1.65 -20.49 1.69
C ILE A 497 -0.56 -21.06 2.61
N SER A 498 0.68 -20.63 2.43
CA SER A 498 1.81 -21.10 3.24
C SER A 498 1.62 -20.76 4.71
N PHE A 499 1.07 -19.59 4.98
CA PHE A 499 0.74 -19.15 6.34
C PHE A 499 -0.37 -20.02 6.97
N MET A 500 -1.45 -20.32 6.24
CA MET A 500 -2.52 -21.19 6.72
C MET A 500 -2.01 -22.60 7.05
N GLN A 501 -1.03 -23.12 6.29
CA GLN A 501 -0.36 -24.37 6.59
C GLN A 501 0.46 -24.29 7.89
N GLN A 502 1.15 -23.17 8.12
CA GLN A 502 1.86 -22.93 9.39
C GLN A 502 0.90 -22.84 10.58
N LEU A 503 -0.23 -22.16 10.42
CA LEU A 503 -1.27 -22.09 11.45
C LEU A 503 -1.71 -23.46 11.93
N LEU A 504 -2.05 -24.36 11.01
CA LEU A 504 -2.45 -25.73 11.32
C LEU A 504 -1.36 -26.54 12.04
N ASN A 505 -0.07 -26.19 11.83
CA ASN A 505 1.06 -26.88 12.47
C ASN A 505 1.52 -26.23 13.76
N THR A 506 1.33 -24.92 13.94
CA THR A 506 1.97 -24.15 15.01
C THR A 506 1.02 -23.80 16.15
N PHE A 507 -0.26 -23.64 15.83
CA PHE A 507 -1.29 -23.34 16.83
C PHE A 507 -2.03 -24.61 17.21
N GLU A 508 -2.31 -24.79 18.49
CA GLU A 508 -3.18 -25.87 19.00
C GLU A 508 -4.66 -25.61 18.63
N ILE A 509 -4.91 -25.23 17.37
CA ILE A 509 -6.24 -24.93 16.82
C ILE A 509 -6.74 -26.18 16.11
N THR A 510 -7.97 -26.57 16.38
CA THR A 510 -8.59 -27.63 15.58
C THR A 510 -8.99 -27.10 14.20
N VAL A 511 -9.05 -27.99 13.22
CA VAL A 511 -9.53 -27.60 11.87
C VAL A 511 -10.98 -27.10 11.93
N ASN A 512 -11.78 -27.62 12.85
CA ASN A 512 -13.16 -27.17 13.05
C ASN A 512 -13.23 -25.73 13.56
N ASP A 513 -12.40 -25.35 14.54
CA ASP A 513 -12.34 -23.97 15.04
C ASP A 513 -11.92 -23.01 13.93
N LEU A 514 -10.93 -23.41 13.13
CA LEU A 514 -10.49 -22.61 12.01
C LEU A 514 -11.57 -22.47 10.93
N LEU A 515 -12.28 -23.56 10.59
CA LEU A 515 -13.40 -23.51 9.66
C LEU A 515 -14.52 -22.60 10.14
N ASP A 516 -14.86 -22.66 11.42
CA ASP A 516 -15.89 -21.79 12.00
C ASP A 516 -15.52 -20.32 11.91
N ILE A 517 -14.26 -19.97 12.15
CA ILE A 517 -13.75 -18.58 11.97
C ILE A 517 -13.84 -18.13 10.51
N LEU A 518 -13.44 -19.00 9.57
CA LEU A 518 -13.41 -18.63 8.14
C LEU A 518 -14.81 -18.52 7.53
N ILE A 519 -15.74 -19.39 7.94
CA ILE A 519 -17.08 -19.45 7.39
C ILE A 519 -18.04 -18.48 8.08
N ASN A 520 -17.94 -18.35 9.41
CA ASN A 520 -18.80 -17.54 10.24
C ASN A 520 -17.99 -16.55 11.09
N PRO A 521 -17.23 -15.63 10.48
CA PRO A 521 -16.45 -14.67 11.27
C PRO A 521 -17.38 -13.84 12.17
N THR A 522 -16.94 -13.59 13.40
CA THR A 522 -17.65 -12.71 14.32
C THR A 522 -17.68 -11.29 13.76
N GLU A 523 -18.87 -10.74 13.57
CA GLU A 523 -19.05 -9.35 13.21
C GLU A 523 -19.04 -8.48 14.48
N HIS A 524 -18.25 -7.42 14.48
CA HIS A 524 -18.10 -6.55 15.64
C HIS A 524 -18.79 -5.21 15.41
N ASP A 525 -19.34 -4.63 16.48
CA ASP A 525 -19.88 -3.27 16.51
C ASP A 525 -18.76 -2.27 16.20
N GLU A 526 -18.96 -1.41 15.19
CA GLU A 526 -17.97 -0.40 14.77
C GLU A 526 -17.53 0.51 15.93
N ASN A 527 -18.39 0.77 16.91
CA ASN A 527 -18.08 1.60 18.09
C ASN A 527 -17.16 0.89 19.10
N LYS A 528 -17.00 -0.41 19.01
CA LYS A 528 -16.16 -1.21 19.90
C LYS A 528 -14.79 -1.57 19.30
N ILE A 529 -14.53 -1.17 18.06
CA ILE A 529 -13.28 -1.48 17.36
C ILE A 529 -12.10 -0.85 18.09
N ARG A 530 -11.14 -1.69 18.47
CA ARG A 530 -9.87 -1.29 19.10
C ARG A 530 -8.67 -1.58 18.23
N TYR A 531 -8.78 -2.53 17.31
CA TYR A 531 -7.70 -2.98 16.43
C TYR A 531 -7.98 -2.61 14.98
N ASP A 532 -7.05 -1.90 14.36
CA ASP A 532 -7.03 -1.63 12.93
C ASP A 532 -5.98 -2.52 12.26
N LEU A 533 -6.38 -3.30 11.26
CA LEU A 533 -5.47 -4.03 10.38
C LEU A 533 -5.22 -3.24 9.11
N THR A 534 -3.96 -3.00 8.77
CA THR A 534 -3.62 -2.22 7.58
C THR A 534 -2.23 -2.58 7.04
N THR A 535 -2.00 -2.29 5.77
CA THR A 535 -0.65 -2.37 5.20
C THR A 535 0.18 -1.13 5.57
N MET A 536 1.51 -1.23 5.44
CA MET A 536 2.40 -0.09 5.65
C MET A 536 2.00 1.11 4.77
N HIS A 537 1.65 0.87 3.50
CA HIS A 537 1.12 1.92 2.59
C HIS A 537 -0.21 2.48 3.07
N GLY A 538 -1.13 1.61 3.49
CA GLY A 538 -2.45 2.01 3.99
C GLY A 538 -2.39 2.78 5.32
N SER A 539 -1.29 2.68 6.06
CA SER A 539 -1.08 3.39 7.32
C SER A 539 -0.71 4.87 7.14
N LYS A 540 -0.33 5.28 5.91
CA LYS A 540 0.08 6.67 5.64
C LYS A 540 -1.03 7.66 5.98
N GLY A 541 -0.69 8.72 6.70
CA GLY A 541 -1.64 9.74 7.16
C GLY A 541 -2.41 9.39 8.43
N LEU A 542 -2.31 8.14 8.92
CA LEU A 542 -2.98 7.68 10.14
C LEU A 542 -2.01 7.67 11.33
N GLU A 543 -2.56 7.44 12.55
CA GLU A 543 -1.79 7.35 13.80
C GLU A 543 -2.57 6.57 14.84
N TRP A 544 -1.88 5.85 15.73
CA TRP A 544 -2.44 5.04 16.80
C TRP A 544 -1.58 5.11 18.06
N ASP A 545 -2.20 4.91 19.20
CA ASP A 545 -1.45 4.83 20.46
C ASP A 545 -0.41 3.71 20.42
N ASN A 546 -0.82 2.54 19.92
CA ASN A 546 0.05 1.37 19.80
C ASN A 546 0.13 0.93 18.34
N VAL A 547 1.33 0.58 17.91
CA VAL A 547 1.58 0.00 16.58
C VAL A 547 2.35 -1.30 16.75
N ILE A 548 1.82 -2.36 16.15
CA ILE A 548 2.48 -3.67 16.07
C ILE A 548 2.86 -3.90 14.62
N LEU A 549 4.16 -3.98 14.32
CA LEU A 549 4.66 -4.34 12.99
C LEU A 549 4.98 -5.83 12.95
N ILE A 550 4.47 -6.49 11.92
CA ILE A 550 4.66 -7.93 11.65
C ILE A 550 5.23 -8.16 10.25
N GLY A 551 5.60 -9.41 9.94
CA GLY A 551 6.17 -9.75 8.64
C GLY A 551 7.57 -9.15 8.42
N LEU A 552 8.35 -9.00 9.49
CA LEU A 552 9.66 -8.34 9.48
C LEU A 552 10.81 -9.34 9.31
N GLU A 553 10.68 -10.27 8.37
CA GLU A 553 11.72 -11.18 7.93
C GLU A 553 12.51 -10.54 6.77
N ASP A 554 13.85 -10.56 6.80
CA ASP A 554 14.67 -9.89 5.77
C ASP A 554 14.43 -10.47 4.37
N LYS A 555 14.16 -11.76 4.26
CA LYS A 555 13.80 -12.43 3.00
C LYS A 555 12.46 -11.94 2.43
N ALA A 556 11.53 -11.60 3.28
CA ALA A 556 10.20 -11.11 2.90
C ALA A 556 10.15 -9.58 2.79
N TYR A 557 10.91 -8.90 3.64
CA TYR A 557 10.92 -7.44 3.72
C TYR A 557 12.29 -6.91 4.20
N PRO A 558 13.04 -6.20 3.38
CA PRO A 558 12.72 -5.71 2.03
C PRO A 558 12.76 -6.76 0.91
N GLY A 559 13.15 -7.98 1.23
CA GLY A 559 13.37 -9.06 0.28
C GLY A 559 14.84 -9.15 -0.16
N THR A 560 15.30 -10.36 -0.36
CA THR A 560 16.66 -10.66 -0.85
C THR A 560 16.61 -11.51 -2.10
N ASN A 561 17.73 -11.54 -2.84
CA ASN A 561 17.85 -12.31 -4.09
C ASN A 561 17.93 -13.81 -3.90
N ASN A 562 18.31 -14.29 -2.73
CA ASN A 562 19.04 -15.54 -2.66
C ASN A 562 18.30 -16.75 -2.13
N GLU A 563 17.08 -16.62 -1.58
CA GLU A 563 16.30 -17.82 -1.26
C GLU A 563 14.81 -17.55 -1.13
N PRO A 564 13.96 -18.36 -1.79
CA PRO A 564 12.54 -18.30 -1.62
C PRO A 564 12.12 -18.96 -0.30
N THR A 565 11.29 -18.31 0.46
CA THR A 565 10.33 -18.94 1.39
C THR A 565 9.28 -19.76 0.61
N ILE A 566 9.39 -19.80 -0.68
CA ILE A 566 8.54 -20.40 -1.70
C ILE A 566 9.39 -21.46 -2.42
N PRO A 567 8.83 -22.59 -2.89
CA PRO A 567 9.56 -23.60 -3.65
C PRO A 567 10.40 -22.97 -4.78
N LYS A 568 11.61 -23.50 -5.01
CA LYS A 568 12.58 -22.99 -6.00
C LYS A 568 12.00 -22.78 -7.41
N GLU A 569 10.95 -23.50 -7.73
CA GLU A 569 10.21 -23.43 -8.99
C GLU A 569 9.35 -22.16 -9.14
N LEU A 570 9.20 -21.39 -8.06
CA LEU A 570 8.38 -20.18 -7.98
C LEU A 570 9.21 -18.94 -7.60
N ASP A 571 10.52 -18.94 -7.95
CA ASP A 571 11.47 -17.89 -7.62
C ASP A 571 11.15 -16.56 -8.34
N PHE A 572 10.14 -15.85 -7.81
CA PHE A 572 9.65 -14.57 -8.32
C PHE A 572 10.20 -13.36 -7.57
N ILE A 573 10.98 -13.57 -6.52
CA ILE A 573 11.54 -12.47 -5.72
C ILE A 573 12.81 -11.99 -6.40
N ARG A 574 12.69 -10.91 -7.19
CA ARG A 574 13.85 -10.23 -7.75
C ARG A 574 14.61 -9.46 -6.69
N THR A 575 15.93 -9.35 -6.89
CA THR A 575 16.78 -8.36 -6.24
C THR A 575 16.14 -6.99 -6.37
N LYS A 576 15.98 -6.35 -5.24
CA LYS A 576 15.68 -4.93 -5.24
C LYS A 576 16.96 -4.16 -5.55
N SER A 577 16.87 -3.20 -6.45
CA SER A 577 17.94 -2.22 -6.70
C SER A 577 18.20 -1.40 -5.42
N ASN A 578 19.30 -0.66 -5.38
CA ASN A 578 19.55 0.28 -4.26
C ASN A 578 18.42 1.31 -4.11
N ASP A 579 17.76 1.68 -5.18
CA ASP A 579 16.66 2.65 -5.15
C ASP A 579 15.39 2.04 -4.59
N ASP A 580 15.07 0.78 -4.93
CA ASP A 580 14.00 0.02 -4.29
C ASP A 580 14.22 -0.10 -2.78
N LEU A 581 15.47 -0.28 -2.34
CA LEU A 581 15.80 -0.35 -0.93
C LEU A 581 15.59 0.99 -0.22
N LYS A 582 15.82 2.12 -0.89
CA LYS A 582 15.54 3.45 -0.36
C LYS A 582 14.03 3.66 -0.18
N GLU A 583 13.22 3.24 -1.15
CA GLU A 583 11.75 3.33 -1.05
C GLU A 583 11.21 2.45 0.08
N GLU A 584 11.66 1.19 0.19
CA GLU A 584 11.26 0.29 1.29
C GLU A 584 11.67 0.83 2.66
N ARG A 585 12.83 1.50 2.77
CA ARG A 585 13.24 2.15 4.02
C ARG A 585 12.34 3.35 4.37
N ARG A 586 11.89 4.13 3.39
CA ARG A 586 10.88 5.17 3.60
C ARG A 586 9.55 4.56 4.03
N LEU A 587 9.17 3.42 3.46
CA LEU A 587 7.96 2.71 3.84
C LEU A 587 8.03 2.22 5.30
N PHE A 588 9.17 1.66 5.72
CA PHE A 588 9.42 1.30 7.11
C PHE A 588 9.37 2.52 8.03
N TYR A 589 10.01 3.62 7.63
CA TYR A 589 9.94 4.91 8.33
C TYR A 589 8.51 5.42 8.49
N VAL A 590 7.69 5.33 7.43
CA VAL A 590 6.26 5.67 7.52
C VAL A 590 5.58 4.81 8.57
N ALA A 591 5.76 3.48 8.53
CA ALA A 591 5.08 2.55 9.43
C ALA A 591 5.46 2.78 10.90
N ILE A 592 6.74 2.89 11.24
CA ILE A 592 7.18 3.12 12.63
C ILE A 592 6.72 4.47 13.18
N THR A 593 6.65 5.51 12.33
CA THR A 593 6.21 6.85 12.75
C THR A 593 4.70 7.00 12.91
N ARG A 594 3.94 5.90 12.80
CA ARG A 594 2.49 5.87 13.10
C ARG A 594 2.20 5.75 14.59
N ALA A 595 3.16 5.23 15.38
CA ALA A 595 3.01 5.02 16.82
C ALA A 595 3.06 6.35 17.59
N ILE A 596 2.20 6.46 18.62
CA ILE A 596 2.20 7.58 19.57
C ILE A 596 2.90 7.15 20.86
N GLN A 597 2.49 6.04 21.50
CA GLN A 597 2.96 5.61 22.81
C GLN A 597 3.84 4.36 22.75
N HIS A 598 3.45 3.35 21.96
CA HIS A 598 4.18 2.08 21.90
C HIS A 598 4.36 1.62 20.45
N LEU A 599 5.58 1.22 20.13
CA LEU A 599 5.94 0.54 18.89
C LEU A 599 6.47 -0.86 19.22
N HIS A 600 5.75 -1.89 18.79
CA HIS A 600 6.12 -3.28 18.92
C HIS A 600 6.53 -3.82 17.56
N LEU A 601 7.71 -4.45 17.49
CA LEU A 601 8.25 -5.08 16.29
C LEU A 601 8.33 -6.58 16.55
N ILE A 602 7.54 -7.38 15.85
CA ILE A 602 7.62 -8.84 15.90
C ILE A 602 8.58 -9.29 14.80
N VAL A 603 9.68 -9.91 15.19
CA VAL A 603 10.73 -10.36 14.29
C VAL A 603 11.05 -11.84 14.53
N PRO A 604 11.53 -12.58 13.52
CA PRO A 604 12.04 -13.94 13.73
C PRO A 604 13.22 -13.94 14.69
N THR A 605 13.48 -15.10 15.30
CA THR A 605 14.66 -15.27 16.14
C THR A 605 15.93 -15.09 15.33
N ASP A 606 16.80 -14.19 15.76
CA ASP A 606 18.06 -13.84 15.09
C ASP A 606 19.18 -13.63 16.12
N LYS A 607 20.16 -14.54 16.13
CA LYS A 607 21.30 -14.46 17.04
C LYS A 607 22.15 -13.19 16.83
N THR A 608 22.19 -12.69 15.60
CA THR A 608 22.91 -11.46 15.26
C THR A 608 22.24 -10.26 15.91
N LEU A 609 20.91 -10.24 15.93
CA LEU A 609 20.13 -9.17 16.56
C LEU A 609 20.31 -9.15 18.09
N ASP A 610 20.44 -10.30 18.75
CA ASP A 610 20.76 -10.40 20.18
C ASP A 610 22.10 -9.74 20.53
N HIS A 611 23.11 -9.99 19.69
CA HIS A 611 24.41 -9.34 19.85
C HIS A 611 24.35 -7.84 19.56
N TRP A 612 23.59 -7.44 18.54
CA TRP A 612 23.43 -6.06 18.11
C TRP A 612 22.73 -5.19 19.16
N ASN A 613 21.70 -5.72 19.81
CA ASN A 613 20.97 -5.02 20.87
C ASN A 613 21.79 -4.76 22.16
N LYS A 614 22.93 -5.41 22.30
CA LYS A 614 23.84 -5.24 23.44
C LYS A 614 24.99 -4.27 23.16
N ASN A 615 25.22 -3.90 21.92
CA ASN A 615 26.35 -3.10 21.48
C ASN A 615 25.91 -1.83 20.74
N VAL A 616 26.72 -0.77 20.85
CA VAL A 616 26.48 0.53 20.24
C VAL A 616 26.87 0.53 18.76
N TRP A 617 26.23 -0.30 17.97
CA TRP A 617 26.56 -0.39 16.54
C TRP A 617 25.34 -0.13 15.68
N SER A 618 25.37 0.91 14.88
CA SER A 618 24.36 1.25 13.91
C SER A 618 24.90 1.09 12.48
N SER A 619 25.01 -0.12 12.01
CA SER A 619 25.33 -0.38 10.59
C SER A 619 24.46 -1.49 10.03
N THR A 620 24.13 -1.37 8.76
CA THR A 620 23.45 -2.47 8.05
C THR A 620 24.29 -3.73 8.14
N PRO A 621 23.73 -4.89 8.52
CA PRO A 621 24.47 -6.13 8.55
C PRO A 621 25.10 -6.43 7.19
N LYS A 622 26.36 -6.88 7.19
CA LYS A 622 27.06 -7.28 5.95
C LYS A 622 26.72 -8.70 5.52
N LYS A 623 26.04 -9.47 6.37
CA LYS A 623 25.60 -10.86 6.12
C LYS A 623 24.07 -10.90 6.15
N GLU A 624 23.52 -11.93 5.55
CA GLU A 624 22.10 -12.23 5.63
C GLU A 624 21.66 -12.41 7.09
N THR A 625 20.51 -11.83 7.40
CA THR A 625 19.87 -11.87 8.72
C THR A 625 18.47 -12.47 8.58
N ASN A 626 17.95 -13.10 9.63
CA ASN A 626 16.57 -13.56 9.63
C ASN A 626 15.62 -12.38 9.82
N ALA A 627 15.93 -11.49 10.76
CA ALA A 627 15.16 -10.27 10.99
C ALA A 627 15.47 -9.22 9.91
N THR A 628 14.48 -8.40 9.57
CA THR A 628 14.66 -7.33 8.59
C THR A 628 15.84 -6.44 8.94
N ARG A 629 16.65 -6.09 7.93
CA ARG A 629 17.82 -5.22 8.08
C ARG A 629 17.49 -3.84 8.69
N PHE A 630 16.27 -3.37 8.52
CA PHE A 630 15.86 -2.07 9.04
C PHE A 630 15.83 -2.00 10.57
N VAL A 631 15.60 -3.12 11.24
CA VAL A 631 15.65 -3.20 12.71
C VAL A 631 17.08 -2.96 13.23
N PHE A 632 18.11 -3.41 12.48
CA PHE A 632 19.51 -3.16 12.83
C PHE A 632 19.92 -1.69 12.61
N GLU A 633 19.19 -0.95 11.79
CA GLU A 633 19.45 0.46 11.53
C GLU A 633 18.84 1.42 12.59
N MET A 634 18.06 0.88 13.54
CA MET A 634 17.27 1.66 14.52
C MET A 634 18.11 2.29 15.64
N ASP A 635 19.31 1.76 15.92
CA ASP A 635 20.21 2.28 16.96
C ASP A 635 19.56 2.35 18.35
N LEU A 636 18.91 1.26 18.76
CA LEU A 636 18.04 1.22 19.95
C LEU A 636 18.80 1.48 21.25
N VAL A 637 20.03 1.02 21.37
CA VAL A 637 20.84 1.20 22.60
C VAL A 637 21.08 2.69 22.86
N ILE A 638 21.53 3.41 21.83
CA ILE A 638 21.73 4.85 21.93
C ILE A 638 20.41 5.58 22.16
N SER A 639 19.33 5.13 21.52
CA SER A 639 18.01 5.77 21.68
C SER A 639 17.51 5.73 23.13
N ARG A 640 17.73 4.62 23.83
CA ARG A 640 17.38 4.46 25.25
C ARG A 640 18.26 5.34 26.13
N SER A 641 19.58 5.28 25.96
CA SER A 641 20.53 6.12 26.71
C SER A 641 20.27 7.60 26.48
N LEU A 642 19.89 8.00 25.26
CA LEU A 642 19.53 9.38 24.93
C LEU A 642 18.29 9.86 25.71
N VAL A 643 17.27 9.02 25.85
CA VAL A 643 16.07 9.35 26.65
C VAL A 643 16.42 9.56 28.12
N GLU A 644 17.30 8.70 28.67
CA GLU A 644 17.80 8.85 30.04
C GLU A 644 18.56 10.17 30.20
N LYS A 645 19.44 10.50 29.25
CA LYS A 645 20.17 11.79 29.25
C LYS A 645 19.28 13.02 29.17
N ILE A 646 18.18 12.93 28.39
CA ILE A 646 17.20 14.02 28.29
C ILE A 646 16.42 14.18 29.59
N LYS A 647 16.10 13.07 30.29
CA LYS A 647 15.44 13.11 31.61
C LYS A 647 16.34 13.61 32.71
N ASP A 648 17.59 13.19 32.71
CA ASP A 648 18.62 13.63 33.65
C ASP A 648 19.89 14.06 32.90
N PRO A 649 20.12 15.38 32.73
CA PRO A 649 21.28 15.91 32.02
C PRO A 649 22.63 15.49 32.61
N LYS A 650 22.69 15.00 33.86
CA LYS A 650 23.92 14.51 34.48
C LYS A 650 24.32 13.10 34.03
N THR A 651 23.37 12.32 33.44
CA THR A 651 23.64 10.98 32.96
C THR A 651 24.74 11.01 31.89
N LYS A 652 25.80 10.22 32.11
CA LYS A 652 26.88 10.04 31.13
C LYS A 652 26.46 8.99 30.10
N ILE A 653 26.54 9.35 28.83
CA ILE A 653 26.27 8.45 27.73
C ILE A 653 27.36 8.52 26.67
N GLU A 654 27.54 7.47 25.92
CA GLU A 654 28.38 7.50 24.73
C GLU A 654 27.67 8.28 23.62
N LEU A 655 28.31 9.34 23.14
CA LEU A 655 27.72 10.21 22.12
C LEU A 655 28.21 9.83 20.73
N THR A 656 27.27 9.47 19.86
CA THR A 656 27.50 9.41 18.43
C THR A 656 27.30 10.80 17.80
N PRO A 657 27.82 11.07 16.59
CA PRO A 657 27.58 12.35 15.91
C PRO A 657 26.07 12.66 15.78
N ARG A 658 25.23 11.63 15.60
CA ARG A 658 23.78 11.80 15.50
C ARG A 658 23.13 12.12 16.84
N SER A 659 23.50 11.44 17.92
CA SER A 659 22.96 11.71 19.25
C SER A 659 23.40 13.09 19.75
N LYS A 660 24.64 13.51 19.45
CA LYS A 660 25.11 14.87 19.70
C LYS A 660 24.25 15.89 18.96
N ARG A 661 24.08 15.74 17.64
CA ARG A 661 23.20 16.62 16.84
C ARG A 661 21.78 16.69 17.41
N TYR A 662 21.25 15.56 17.92
CA TYR A 662 19.92 15.52 18.50
C TYR A 662 19.84 16.36 19.80
N LEU A 663 20.82 16.22 20.68
CA LEU A 663 20.91 17.00 21.93
C LEU A 663 21.15 18.47 21.64
N ASP A 664 22.07 18.81 20.74
CA ASP A 664 22.35 20.22 20.33
C ASP A 664 21.06 20.89 19.80
N ALA A 665 20.23 20.14 19.05
CA ALA A 665 18.95 20.63 18.53
C ALA A 665 17.88 20.82 19.63
N LEU A 666 18.04 20.19 20.80
CA LEU A 666 17.21 20.42 21.99
C LEU A 666 17.79 21.53 22.89
N SER A 667 18.96 22.08 22.56
CA SER A 667 19.69 23.01 23.40
C SER A 667 20.07 22.42 24.77
N LEU A 668 20.42 21.14 24.80
CA LEU A 668 20.80 20.36 25.99
C LEU A 668 22.27 20.00 26.01
#